data_41f6d7c4c1ca3f14ea26e354236b143b
#
_entry.id   41f6d7c4c1ca3f14ea26e354236b143b
#
_cell.length_a   1.000
_cell.length_b   1.000
_cell.length_c   1.000
_cell.angle_alpha   90.00
_cell.angle_beta   90.00
_cell.angle_gamma   90.00
#
_symmetry.space_group_name_H-M   'P 1'
#
loop_
_entity.id
_entity.type
_entity.pdbx_description
1 polymer ?
#
loop_
_entity_poly.entity_id
_entity_poly.type
_entity_poly.pdbx_seq_one_letter_code
_entity_poly.pdbx_strand_id
1 'polypeptide(L)'
;MLAFSQIAESTRISNDRTITMPDISSSHFEFAFKTTSKSPTESVLKLKKSLDHADSLEDLHSAIAEVRAQREALTNTLDKHVSTNQLAQSQGLRHLNLLRAQLGSALSQSHELTSTLSSASFVASGLSSRVRRIDLEQSRVREALDYVNKVIELKSSVQGAQAAIDTRDWDRAAWYISKARSLPPALIQGKFAKAMVPTAEFPDYPEETLKEASKSLGAIFLREFNKAAQEKDMETLTRYFKLFPLIGEEKEGLEVYAKFICGIITAQSRTRIQSRHEGANNISLFYGLAMTRLFENIAAIVNQHAPIVERHYGKGRMAKVLDRVQDEADSQGGLIIDTYWDERSVARLLTEIQAYGFPHLVSSFALNRVSGGGPSRAGSPALDQITGRISEDEAVDLKLVGELAREASVMLNRWSLYRKFIGYKWYDYSNEKNTNESGSVLYMPELLKNSNFAKKVTTKLGPAFETMSTFVFRRSVEKALQLEELPDNSAVYTTESPLVTSVVEDVMYIMNIILQQSLDTGDLVLIKNILNSIRRILESDFVGAMQRKLRDEAPRAVSNISNSNSASSSGIVSRLSTPPLIGANVKRGAGGHGLAGLSGADEIKLRSFMIYINNLQVASEYSERIIKGIDYESSLPFDDDATKAKELLDSLSHSFQARCDELMNDSLQVAFKQVVSTRIRNLTLSIFKNVDFMVSPKSQETAEFNGTLQPSEQFNVEWDTLMAGFTKVMAPKAYSKFISHAAVLLSKTLETRVWSLEGKVNELGAIQLDREISRIIGKVSNGRYKLREKFIRVAQIIMIIGLDDAEDEEGIQWVLTNEERRRARLIRVERRA
;
A
#
# COMPACT_ATOMS: atom_id res chain seq x y z
N MET A 1 28.45 -19.89 38.54
CA MET A 1 28.26 -20.63 37.25
C MET A 1 28.61 -19.85 35.96
N LEU A 2 29.12 -18.64 36.04
CA LEU A 2 29.53 -17.85 34.88
C LEU A 2 31.06 -17.83 34.64
N ALA A 3 31.85 -18.46 35.49
CA ALA A 3 33.32 -18.54 35.36
C ALA A 3 33.86 -19.86 34.79
N PHE A 4 33.01 -20.87 34.60
CA PHE A 4 33.36 -22.15 33.99
C PHE A 4 33.00 -22.29 32.52
N SER A 5 32.25 -21.34 31.97
CA SER A 5 31.88 -21.32 30.55
C SER A 5 32.98 -20.77 29.65
N GLN A 6 33.86 -19.93 30.17
CA GLN A 6 34.95 -19.33 29.37
C GLN A 6 36.23 -20.19 29.23
N ILE A 7 36.37 -21.26 30.04
CA ILE A 7 37.51 -22.21 29.91
C ILE A 7 37.19 -23.37 28.97
N ALA A 8 35.93 -23.67 28.73
CA ALA A 8 35.53 -24.73 27.80
C ALA A 8 35.50 -24.28 26.32
N GLU A 9 35.46 -23.00 26.03
CA GLU A 9 35.57 -22.47 24.67
C GLU A 9 37.00 -22.23 24.20
N SER A 10 37.95 -22.12 25.13
CA SER A 10 39.38 -21.95 24.81
C SER A 10 40.10 -23.26 24.46
N THR A 11 39.51 -24.43 24.67
CA THR A 11 40.11 -25.75 24.39
C THR A 11 39.51 -26.44 23.16
N ARG A 12 38.58 -25.82 22.49
CA ARG A 12 37.96 -26.36 21.25
C ARG A 12 38.51 -25.77 19.94
N ILE A 13 39.51 -24.89 20.00
CA ILE A 13 40.13 -24.22 18.83
C ILE A 13 41.60 -24.67 18.63
N SER A 14 41.94 -25.90 18.88
CA SER A 14 43.32 -26.37 18.60
C SER A 14 43.44 -27.73 17.98
N ASN A 15 42.40 -28.30 17.36
CA ASN A 15 42.53 -29.59 16.68
C ASN A 15 42.17 -29.55 15.17
N ASP A 16 42.26 -28.41 14.56
CA ASP A 16 42.15 -28.32 13.09
C ASP A 16 43.20 -27.32 12.54
N ARG A 17 44.51 -27.63 12.88
CA ARG A 17 45.61 -27.18 12.04
C ARG A 17 46.34 -28.42 11.59
N THR A 18 45.91 -29.05 10.55
CA THR A 18 46.76 -29.72 9.60
C THR A 18 47.85 -28.76 9.20
N ILE A 19 49.06 -29.01 9.72
CA ILE A 19 50.28 -28.39 9.24
C ILE A 19 50.41 -28.88 7.80
N THR A 20 49.91 -28.13 6.87
CA THR A 20 50.35 -28.21 5.48
C THR A 20 51.76 -27.71 5.46
N MET A 21 52.68 -28.64 5.24
CA MET A 21 54.06 -28.32 4.82
C MET A 21 53.94 -27.32 3.67
N PRO A 22 54.69 -26.22 3.71
CA PRO A 22 54.81 -25.40 2.51
C PRO A 22 55.51 -26.24 1.46
N ASP A 23 54.85 -26.41 0.33
CA ASP A 23 55.41 -26.93 -0.91
C ASP A 23 56.65 -26.13 -1.26
N ILE A 24 57.82 -26.72 -0.94
CA ILE A 24 59.08 -26.31 -1.56
C ILE A 24 59.10 -26.90 -2.95
N SER A 25 58.25 -26.41 -3.77
CA SER A 25 58.30 -26.70 -5.20
C SER A 25 58.88 -25.51 -5.91
N SER A 26 60.03 -25.77 -6.49
CA SER A 26 60.47 -25.30 -7.82
C SER A 26 60.66 -23.80 -8.09
N SER A 27 60.64 -22.89 -7.13
CA SER A 27 60.85 -21.45 -7.48
C SER A 27 62.30 -20.93 -7.29
N HIS A 28 63.26 -21.76 -6.87
CA HIS A 28 64.67 -21.36 -6.76
C HIS A 28 65.60 -22.02 -7.80
N PHE A 29 65.11 -22.74 -8.77
CA PHE A 29 65.86 -23.32 -9.85
C PHE A 29 65.75 -22.62 -11.21
N GLU A 30 65.05 -21.58 -11.29
CA GLU A 30 64.80 -20.86 -12.55
C GLU A 30 65.52 -19.53 -12.71
N PHE A 31 66.46 -19.18 -11.76
CA PHE A 31 67.15 -17.90 -11.85
C PHE A 31 68.64 -18.00 -12.25
N ALA A 32 69.05 -19.13 -12.86
CA ALA A 32 70.47 -19.32 -13.29
C ALA A 32 70.64 -19.51 -14.81
N PHE A 33 69.61 -19.28 -15.63
CA PHE A 33 69.79 -19.40 -17.08
C PHE A 33 69.13 -18.20 -17.84
N LYS A 34 69.51 -17.01 -17.44
CA LYS A 34 69.43 -15.84 -18.29
C LYS A 34 70.67 -15.04 -18.28
N THR A 35 71.76 -15.63 -18.81
CA THR A 35 72.84 -14.87 -19.33
C THR A 35 73.00 -15.15 -20.81
N THR A 36 72.62 -14.13 -21.57
CA THR A 36 73.14 -13.79 -22.88
C THR A 36 74.14 -14.82 -23.45
N SER A 37 73.70 -15.83 -24.14
CA SER A 37 74.44 -16.47 -25.18
C SER A 37 73.70 -16.31 -26.48
N LYS A 38 74.20 -15.44 -27.34
CA LYS A 38 73.99 -15.58 -28.80
C LYS A 38 74.20 -17.03 -29.13
N SER A 39 73.30 -17.67 -29.76
CA SER A 39 73.33 -19.08 -30.10
C SER A 39 74.54 -19.40 -30.83
N PRO A 40 75.26 -20.51 -30.49
CA PRO A 40 76.46 -20.94 -31.19
C PRO A 40 76.30 -21.19 -32.70
N THR A 41 75.04 -21.30 -33.11
CA THR A 41 74.69 -21.45 -34.53
C THR A 41 74.88 -20.18 -35.34
N GLU A 42 74.81 -18.98 -34.77
CA GLU A 42 74.99 -17.70 -35.49
C GLU A 42 76.42 -17.35 -35.75
N SER A 43 77.29 -17.69 -34.80
CA SER A 43 78.75 -17.54 -35.00
C SER A 43 79.33 -18.58 -35.93
N VAL A 44 78.78 -19.81 -35.93
CA VAL A 44 79.17 -20.88 -36.83
C VAL A 44 78.73 -20.60 -38.27
N LEU A 45 77.59 -19.96 -38.43
CA LEU A 45 77.03 -19.52 -39.71
C LEU A 45 77.82 -18.35 -40.30
N LYS A 46 78.35 -17.45 -39.46
CA LYS A 46 79.18 -16.34 -39.90
C LYS A 46 80.59 -16.86 -40.34
N LEU A 47 81.18 -17.80 -39.59
CA LEU A 47 82.42 -18.47 -39.96
C LEU A 47 82.26 -19.28 -41.24
N LYS A 48 81.13 -19.95 -41.46
CA LYS A 48 80.93 -20.67 -42.71
C LYS A 48 80.77 -19.72 -43.88
N LYS A 49 80.15 -18.56 -43.73
CA LYS A 49 80.05 -17.54 -44.79
C LYS A 49 81.43 -16.87 -45.08
N SER A 50 82.32 -16.69 -44.08
CA SER A 50 83.65 -16.16 -44.26
C SER A 50 84.61 -17.19 -44.94
N LEU A 51 84.35 -18.49 -44.75
CA LEU A 51 85.09 -19.56 -45.36
C LEU A 51 84.68 -19.77 -46.85
N ASP A 52 83.41 -19.56 -47.13
CA ASP A 52 82.88 -19.67 -48.54
C ASP A 52 83.32 -18.51 -49.43
N HIS A 53 83.92 -17.46 -48.92
CA HIS A 53 84.47 -16.28 -49.64
C HIS A 53 85.97 -16.06 -49.50
N ALA A 54 86.69 -17.04 -49.08
CA ALA A 54 88.17 -16.93 -48.89
C ALA A 54 88.91 -17.38 -50.17
N ASP A 55 89.17 -16.44 -51.07
CA ASP A 55 89.88 -16.69 -52.34
C ASP A 55 91.44 -16.47 -52.23
N SER A 56 91.91 -16.12 -51.06
CA SER A 56 93.34 -15.93 -50.84
C SER A 56 93.84 -16.67 -49.57
N LEU A 57 95.19 -16.99 -49.63
CA LEU A 57 95.85 -17.68 -48.50
C LEU A 57 95.88 -16.85 -47.22
N GLU A 58 95.82 -15.53 -47.33
CA GLU A 58 95.76 -14.61 -46.18
C GLU A 58 94.42 -14.64 -45.52
N ASP A 59 93.30 -14.79 -46.27
CA ASP A 59 91.90 -14.85 -45.75
C ASP A 59 91.71 -16.16 -44.94
N LEU A 60 92.31 -17.26 -45.38
CA LEU A 60 92.32 -18.54 -44.67
C LEU A 60 93.10 -18.48 -43.34
N HIS A 61 94.26 -17.77 -43.34
CA HIS A 61 95.01 -17.57 -42.12
C HIS A 61 94.26 -16.67 -41.12
N SER A 62 93.52 -15.69 -41.56
CA SER A 62 92.59 -14.82 -40.75
C SER A 62 91.48 -15.64 -40.15
N ALA A 63 90.82 -16.47 -40.96
CA ALA A 63 89.71 -17.34 -40.44
C ALA A 63 90.25 -18.39 -39.41
N ILE A 64 91.37 -18.93 -39.60
CA ILE A 64 92.06 -19.88 -38.65
C ILE A 64 92.40 -19.16 -37.33
N ALA A 65 92.89 -17.91 -37.41
CA ALA A 65 93.19 -17.12 -36.19
C ALA A 65 91.89 -16.80 -35.43
N GLU A 66 90.81 -16.49 -36.09
CA GLU A 66 89.53 -16.21 -35.47
C GLU A 66 88.91 -17.43 -34.81
N VAL A 67 89.00 -18.61 -35.47
CA VAL A 67 88.52 -19.87 -34.88
C VAL A 67 89.35 -20.24 -33.62
N ARG A 68 90.74 -19.98 -33.65
CA ARG A 68 91.55 -20.20 -32.48
C ARG A 68 91.16 -19.27 -31.30
N ALA A 69 90.92 -18.00 -31.60
CA ALA A 69 90.50 -17.03 -30.58
C ALA A 69 89.16 -17.37 -29.96
N GLN A 70 88.26 -17.84 -30.77
CA GLN A 70 86.91 -18.28 -30.26
C GLN A 70 87.03 -19.56 -29.42
N ARG A 71 87.85 -20.50 -29.80
CA ARG A 71 88.12 -21.71 -29.03
C ARG A 71 88.75 -21.35 -27.65
N GLU A 72 89.71 -20.43 -27.65
CA GLU A 72 90.42 -20.04 -26.41
C GLU A 72 89.46 -19.26 -25.45
N ALA A 73 88.58 -18.45 -26.03
CA ALA A 73 87.55 -17.78 -25.27
C ALA A 73 86.54 -18.77 -24.66
N LEU A 74 86.10 -19.79 -25.40
CA LEU A 74 85.21 -20.83 -24.93
C LEU A 74 85.84 -21.73 -23.85
N THR A 75 87.18 -22.11 -24.02
CA THR A 75 87.90 -22.84 -22.95
C THR A 75 88.00 -22.03 -21.67
N ASN A 76 88.38 -20.78 -21.75
CA ASN A 76 88.44 -19.87 -20.57
C ASN A 76 87.07 -19.67 -19.88
N THR A 77 85.93 -19.65 -20.64
CA THR A 77 84.60 -19.59 -20.02
C THR A 77 84.23 -20.90 -19.38
N LEU A 78 84.58 -22.03 -19.95
CA LEU A 78 84.34 -23.37 -19.42
C LEU A 78 85.06 -23.59 -18.13
N ASP A 79 86.41 -23.23 -18.09
CA ASP A 79 87.24 -23.33 -16.91
C ASP A 79 86.72 -22.44 -15.72
N LYS A 80 86.21 -21.28 -16.06
CA LYS A 80 85.51 -20.41 -15.06
C LYS A 80 84.25 -21.05 -14.50
N HIS A 81 83.44 -21.66 -15.37
CA HIS A 81 82.25 -22.35 -14.97
C HIS A 81 82.51 -23.63 -14.17
N VAL A 82 83.55 -24.38 -14.52
CA VAL A 82 83.95 -25.55 -13.73
C VAL A 82 84.47 -25.16 -12.36
N SER A 83 85.31 -24.12 -12.27
CA SER A 83 85.84 -23.65 -10.96
C SER A 83 84.78 -23.07 -10.05
N THR A 84 83.77 -22.30 -10.62
CA THR A 84 82.65 -21.78 -9.86
C THR A 84 81.69 -22.88 -9.38
N ASN A 85 81.44 -23.90 -10.21
CA ASN A 85 80.67 -25.07 -9.81
C ASN A 85 81.30 -25.94 -8.76
N GLN A 86 82.67 -26.15 -8.82
CA GLN A 86 83.39 -26.86 -7.75
C GLN A 86 83.41 -26.15 -6.44
N LEU A 87 83.47 -24.79 -6.45
CA LEU A 87 83.39 -23.99 -5.24
C LEU A 87 81.91 -24.04 -4.67
N ALA A 88 80.93 -23.95 -5.52
CA ALA A 88 79.53 -24.04 -5.06
C ALA A 88 79.20 -25.44 -4.49
N GLN A 89 79.63 -26.51 -5.13
CA GLN A 89 79.46 -27.87 -4.60
C GLN A 89 80.18 -28.08 -3.27
N SER A 90 81.41 -27.58 -3.10
CA SER A 90 82.16 -27.72 -1.84
C SER A 90 81.51 -26.88 -0.72
N GLN A 91 80.98 -25.74 -1.01
CA GLN A 91 80.16 -24.91 -0.06
C GLN A 91 78.85 -25.58 0.27
N GLY A 92 78.13 -26.15 -0.74
CA GLY A 92 76.89 -26.87 -0.53
C GLY A 92 77.08 -28.11 0.36
N LEU A 93 78.17 -28.88 0.18
CA LEU A 93 78.51 -30.03 1.03
C LEU A 93 78.83 -29.63 2.46
N ARG A 94 79.54 -28.51 2.66
CA ARG A 94 79.76 -27.99 4.01
C ARG A 94 78.44 -27.55 4.68
N HIS A 95 77.54 -26.89 3.94
CA HIS A 95 76.31 -26.46 4.47
C HIS A 95 75.40 -27.67 4.81
N LEU A 96 75.35 -28.70 4.00
CA LEU A 96 74.64 -29.94 4.26
C LEU A 96 75.14 -30.68 5.48
N ASN A 97 76.47 -30.72 5.67
CA ASN A 97 77.07 -31.33 6.86
C ASN A 97 76.78 -30.54 8.15
N LEU A 98 76.71 -29.22 8.06
CA LEU A 98 76.33 -28.36 9.16
C LEU A 98 74.87 -28.48 9.50
N LEU A 99 73.93 -28.50 8.50
CA LEU A 99 72.53 -28.78 8.66
C LEU A 99 72.27 -30.17 9.24
N ARG A 100 73.01 -31.20 8.79
CA ARG A 100 72.96 -32.56 9.35
C ARG A 100 73.38 -32.63 10.82
N ALA A 101 74.37 -31.88 11.20
CA ALA A 101 74.77 -31.79 12.61
C ALA A 101 73.69 -31.02 13.44
N GLN A 102 73.18 -29.94 12.93
CA GLN A 102 72.10 -29.20 13.59
C GLN A 102 70.84 -30.04 13.72
N LEU A 103 70.49 -30.77 12.67
CA LEU A 103 69.30 -31.65 12.68
C LEU A 103 69.49 -32.82 13.66
N GLY A 104 70.72 -33.37 13.74
CA GLY A 104 71.08 -34.37 14.73
C GLY A 104 70.97 -33.86 16.18
N SER A 105 71.44 -32.64 16.44
CA SER A 105 71.29 -32.06 17.77
C SER A 105 69.86 -31.70 18.11
N ALA A 106 69.02 -31.20 17.11
CA ALA A 106 67.66 -30.91 17.30
C ALA A 106 66.82 -32.18 17.54
N LEU A 107 67.12 -33.27 16.85
CA LEU A 107 66.48 -34.55 17.08
C LEU A 107 66.81 -35.10 18.48
N SER A 108 68.06 -35.02 18.94
CA SER A 108 68.42 -35.46 20.29
C SER A 108 67.71 -34.62 21.35
N GLN A 109 67.66 -33.31 21.19
CA GLN A 109 66.92 -32.40 22.10
C GLN A 109 65.40 -32.65 22.06
N SER A 110 64.89 -32.95 20.86
CA SER A 110 63.42 -33.30 20.76
C SER A 110 63.16 -34.63 21.43
N HIS A 111 64.08 -35.60 21.32
CA HIS A 111 63.90 -36.89 21.99
C HIS A 111 63.97 -36.76 23.49
N GLU A 112 64.90 -35.99 24.01
CA GLU A 112 65.08 -35.67 25.42
C GLU A 112 63.83 -34.92 25.97
N LEU A 113 63.33 -33.90 25.22
CA LEU A 113 62.10 -33.20 25.50
C LEU A 113 60.90 -34.14 25.51
N THR A 114 60.82 -35.03 24.52
CA THR A 114 59.69 -35.99 24.44
C THR A 114 59.76 -36.99 25.62
N SER A 115 60.99 -37.44 26.03
CA SER A 115 61.09 -38.30 27.17
C SER A 115 60.78 -37.61 28.51
N THR A 116 61.20 -36.36 28.69
CA THR A 116 60.85 -35.57 29.86
C THR A 116 59.32 -35.19 29.89
N LEU A 117 58.79 -34.84 28.75
CA LEU A 117 57.32 -34.59 28.61
C LEU A 117 56.48 -35.86 28.86
N SER A 118 56.94 -37.01 28.36
CA SER A 118 56.24 -38.28 28.60
C SER A 118 56.28 -38.67 30.06
N SER A 119 57.45 -38.51 30.74
CA SER A 119 57.59 -38.78 32.17
C SER A 119 56.74 -37.79 33.01
N ALA A 120 56.76 -36.51 32.67
CA ALA A 120 55.93 -35.49 33.31
C ALA A 120 54.45 -35.75 33.06
N SER A 121 54.07 -36.14 31.84
CA SER A 121 52.69 -36.51 31.50
C SER A 121 52.21 -37.76 32.29
N PHE A 122 53.12 -38.77 32.45
CA PHE A 122 52.77 -39.93 33.22
C PHE A 122 52.50 -39.55 34.70
N VAL A 123 53.39 -38.76 35.32
CA VAL A 123 53.20 -38.29 36.72
C VAL A 123 51.94 -37.43 36.79
N ALA A 124 51.77 -36.48 35.87
CA ALA A 124 50.59 -35.61 35.84
C ALA A 124 49.28 -36.40 35.65
N SER A 125 49.26 -37.41 34.79
CA SER A 125 48.09 -38.28 34.61
C SER A 125 47.81 -39.13 35.86
N GLY A 126 48.84 -39.62 36.52
CA GLY A 126 48.74 -40.34 37.79
C GLY A 126 48.16 -39.46 38.90
N LEU A 127 48.67 -38.22 39.04
CA LEU A 127 48.13 -37.25 39.98
C LEU A 127 46.71 -36.83 39.61
N SER A 128 46.48 -36.52 38.32
CA SER A 128 45.13 -36.14 37.83
C SER A 128 44.10 -37.26 38.04
N SER A 129 44.48 -38.52 37.85
CA SER A 129 43.58 -39.63 38.09
C SER A 129 43.24 -39.83 39.58
N ARG A 130 44.24 -39.61 40.48
CA ARG A 130 43.98 -39.60 41.94
C ARG A 130 43.12 -38.43 42.35
N VAL A 131 43.39 -37.23 41.90
CA VAL A 131 42.53 -36.02 42.13
C VAL A 131 41.13 -36.26 41.66
N ARG A 132 40.97 -36.72 40.41
CA ARG A 132 39.63 -37.02 39.84
C ARG A 132 38.87 -38.05 40.64
N ARG A 133 39.55 -39.08 41.20
CA ARG A 133 38.90 -40.07 42.02
C ARG A 133 38.41 -39.44 43.34
N ILE A 134 39.30 -38.66 44.01
CA ILE A 134 38.91 -37.95 45.22
C ILE A 134 37.81 -36.96 44.99
N ASP A 135 37.86 -36.19 43.91
CA ASP A 135 36.81 -35.24 43.51
C ASP A 135 35.48 -35.96 43.24
N LEU A 136 35.54 -37.13 42.57
CA LEU A 136 34.38 -37.97 42.34
C LEU A 136 33.80 -38.54 43.66
N GLU A 137 34.62 -39.01 44.55
CA GLU A 137 34.21 -39.47 45.88
C GLU A 137 33.62 -38.31 46.71
N GLN A 138 34.26 -37.14 46.70
CA GLN A 138 33.78 -35.95 47.39
C GLN A 138 32.43 -35.43 46.78
N SER A 139 32.30 -35.45 45.43
CA SER A 139 31.06 -35.11 44.75
C SER A 139 29.93 -36.07 45.21
N ARG A 140 30.16 -37.37 45.21
CA ARG A 140 29.20 -38.37 45.65
C ARG A 140 28.78 -38.18 47.11
N VAL A 141 29.72 -37.85 47.99
CA VAL A 141 29.40 -37.61 49.40
C VAL A 141 28.61 -36.35 49.55
N ARG A 142 28.94 -35.28 48.80
CA ARG A 142 28.13 -34.03 48.79
C ARG A 142 26.74 -34.27 48.24
N GLU A 143 26.63 -35.02 47.13
CA GLU A 143 25.33 -35.41 46.55
C GLU A 143 24.50 -36.23 47.57
N ALA A 144 25.12 -37.18 48.29
CA ALA A 144 24.43 -37.96 49.28
C ALA A 144 23.99 -37.14 50.50
N LEU A 145 24.83 -36.22 50.99
CA LEU A 145 24.43 -35.25 52.04
C LEU A 145 23.31 -34.31 51.60
N ASP A 146 23.40 -33.78 50.38
CA ASP A 146 22.33 -32.94 49.85
C ASP A 146 21.01 -33.71 49.70
N TYR A 147 21.10 -34.98 49.27
CA TYR A 147 19.95 -35.87 49.19
C TYR A 147 19.30 -36.12 50.55
N VAL A 148 20.10 -36.44 51.62
CA VAL A 148 19.62 -36.65 52.98
C VAL A 148 18.99 -35.37 53.54
N ASN A 149 19.65 -34.21 53.35
CA ASN A 149 19.12 -32.92 53.78
C ASN A 149 17.75 -32.62 53.15
N LYS A 150 17.60 -32.87 51.83
CA LYS A 150 16.32 -32.72 51.13
C LYS A 150 15.25 -33.70 51.65
N VAL A 151 15.58 -34.90 52.03
CA VAL A 151 14.61 -35.83 52.63
C VAL A 151 14.20 -35.38 54.02
N ILE A 152 15.11 -34.83 54.83
CA ILE A 152 14.78 -34.23 56.13
C ILE A 152 13.84 -33.02 55.94
N GLU A 153 14.12 -32.19 54.89
CA GLU A 153 13.26 -31.07 54.55
C GLU A 153 11.86 -31.53 54.11
N LEU A 154 11.79 -32.61 53.31
CA LEU A 154 10.53 -33.24 52.93
C LEU A 154 9.74 -33.72 54.14
N LYS A 155 10.39 -34.39 55.06
CA LYS A 155 9.76 -34.90 56.28
C LYS A 155 9.19 -33.75 57.14
N SER A 156 9.99 -32.70 57.36
CA SER A 156 9.54 -31.53 58.11
C SER A 156 8.39 -30.79 57.46
N SER A 157 8.40 -30.77 56.10
CA SER A 157 7.33 -30.10 55.32
C SER A 157 6.03 -30.92 55.37
N VAL A 158 6.08 -32.24 55.31
CA VAL A 158 4.88 -33.10 55.39
C VAL A 158 4.26 -33.00 56.78
N GLN A 159 5.07 -33.07 57.85
CA GLN A 159 4.62 -32.93 59.24
C GLN A 159 4.07 -31.52 59.50
N GLY A 160 4.75 -30.49 59.00
CA GLY A 160 4.31 -29.12 59.14
C GLY A 160 2.99 -28.83 58.36
N ALA A 161 2.82 -29.44 57.19
CA ALA A 161 1.57 -29.33 56.42
C ALA A 161 0.39 -29.93 57.20
N GLN A 162 0.58 -31.12 57.78
CA GLN A 162 -0.49 -31.77 58.56
C GLN A 162 -0.85 -31.00 59.80
N ALA A 163 0.12 -30.56 60.58
CA ALA A 163 -0.11 -29.73 61.78
C ALA A 163 -0.83 -28.41 61.45
N ALA A 164 -0.52 -27.81 60.32
CA ALA A 164 -1.19 -26.60 59.83
C ALA A 164 -2.66 -26.86 59.42
N ILE A 165 -2.94 -28.02 58.80
CA ILE A 165 -4.30 -28.46 58.46
C ILE A 165 -5.14 -28.64 59.74
N ASP A 166 -4.57 -29.28 60.78
CA ASP A 166 -5.25 -29.53 62.06
C ASP A 166 -5.58 -28.24 62.81
N THR A 167 -4.68 -27.26 62.71
CA THR A 167 -4.89 -25.90 63.29
C THR A 167 -5.72 -24.98 62.41
N ARG A 168 -6.15 -25.41 61.24
CA ARG A 168 -6.86 -24.62 60.20
C ARG A 168 -6.11 -23.39 59.70
N ASP A 169 -4.78 -23.43 59.75
CA ASP A 169 -3.94 -22.37 59.16
C ASP A 169 -3.63 -22.71 57.69
N TRP A 170 -4.54 -22.31 56.81
CA TRP A 170 -4.49 -22.69 55.41
C TRP A 170 -3.29 -22.10 54.64
N ASP A 171 -2.84 -20.92 55.05
CA ASP A 171 -1.70 -20.26 54.40
C ASP A 171 -0.40 -21.01 54.69
N ARG A 172 -0.19 -21.44 55.96
CA ARG A 172 0.98 -22.28 56.36
C ARG A 172 0.90 -23.67 55.74
N ALA A 173 -0.28 -24.29 55.72
CA ALA A 173 -0.46 -25.60 55.10
C ALA A 173 -0.07 -25.57 53.60
N ALA A 174 -0.56 -24.57 52.84
CA ALA A 174 -0.20 -24.41 51.47
C ALA A 174 1.29 -24.11 51.23
N TRP A 175 1.91 -23.34 52.15
CA TRP A 175 3.32 -23.04 52.07
C TRP A 175 4.19 -24.30 52.28
N TYR A 176 3.86 -25.13 53.26
CA TYR A 176 4.58 -26.40 53.48
C TYR A 176 4.43 -27.38 52.33
N ILE A 177 3.24 -27.47 51.71
CA ILE A 177 3.01 -28.29 50.54
C ILE A 177 3.82 -27.76 49.33
N SER A 178 3.82 -26.45 49.14
CA SER A 178 4.64 -25.80 48.07
C SER A 178 6.12 -26.12 48.27
N LYS A 179 6.60 -26.03 49.51
CA LYS A 179 7.97 -26.34 49.86
C LYS A 179 8.31 -27.82 49.59
N ALA A 180 7.42 -28.74 49.95
CA ALA A 180 7.57 -30.15 49.65
C ALA A 180 7.61 -30.44 48.16
N ARG A 181 6.76 -29.78 47.35
CA ARG A 181 6.69 -29.92 45.89
C ARG A 181 7.83 -29.27 45.13
N SER A 182 8.54 -28.31 45.73
CA SER A 182 9.74 -27.70 45.15
C SER A 182 10.92 -28.69 45.08
N LEU A 183 10.84 -29.80 45.83
CA LEU A 183 11.84 -30.86 45.82
C LEU A 183 11.73 -31.73 44.53
N PRO A 184 12.82 -32.28 43.99
CA PRO A 184 12.77 -33.12 42.81
C PRO A 184 11.81 -34.32 42.98
N PRO A 185 10.93 -34.62 42.01
CA PRO A 185 9.95 -35.71 42.12
C PRO A 185 10.59 -37.09 42.32
N ALA A 186 11.76 -37.30 41.76
CA ALA A 186 12.57 -38.53 41.97
C ALA A 186 12.98 -38.74 43.42
N LEU A 187 13.08 -37.68 44.21
CA LEU A 187 13.38 -37.72 45.61
C LEU A 187 12.16 -38.13 46.43
N ILE A 188 11.00 -37.56 46.14
CA ILE A 188 9.73 -37.84 46.81
C ILE A 188 9.33 -39.31 46.59
N GLN A 189 9.53 -39.86 45.42
CA GLN A 189 9.25 -41.24 45.03
C GLN A 189 10.37 -42.22 45.39
N GLY A 190 11.51 -41.72 45.87
CA GLY A 190 12.70 -42.49 46.21
C GLY A 190 12.49 -43.50 47.33
N LYS A 191 13.14 -44.65 47.23
CA LYS A 191 13.05 -45.71 48.25
C LYS A 191 13.45 -45.24 49.68
N PHE A 192 14.43 -44.34 49.77
CA PHE A 192 14.88 -43.76 51.03
C PHE A 192 13.83 -42.84 51.65
N ALA A 193 13.21 -42.00 50.86
CA ALA A 193 12.11 -41.11 51.30
C ALA A 193 10.88 -41.93 51.76
N LYS A 194 10.53 -42.99 51.03
CA LYS A 194 9.44 -43.90 51.39
C LYS A 194 9.70 -44.64 52.70
N ALA A 195 10.97 -44.85 53.11
CA ALA A 195 11.32 -45.51 54.37
C ALA A 195 11.45 -44.54 55.55
N MET A 196 11.89 -43.31 55.32
CA MET A 196 12.27 -42.37 56.40
C MET A 196 11.24 -41.28 56.69
N VAL A 197 10.32 -40.99 55.77
CA VAL A 197 9.29 -39.93 55.95
C VAL A 197 8.07 -40.44 56.73
N PRO A 198 7.52 -41.63 56.50
CA PRO A 198 6.38 -42.16 57.29
C PRO A 198 6.65 -42.19 58.77
N THR A 199 5.65 -41.85 59.55
CA THR A 199 5.67 -41.87 61.04
C THR A 199 4.55 -42.75 61.53
N ALA A 200 4.52 -43.04 62.83
CA ALA A 200 3.47 -43.83 63.43
C ALA A 200 2.08 -43.19 63.34
N GLU A 201 2.04 -41.85 63.25
CA GLU A 201 0.81 -41.08 63.07
C GLU A 201 0.37 -40.98 61.64
N PHE A 202 1.34 -41.00 60.66
CA PHE A 202 1.10 -40.91 59.23
C PHE A 202 1.87 -42.00 58.49
N PRO A 203 1.29 -43.23 58.40
CA PRO A 203 1.97 -44.39 57.84
C PRO A 203 2.10 -44.36 56.30
N ASP A 204 1.35 -43.46 55.62
CA ASP A 204 1.28 -43.41 54.17
C ASP A 204 2.55 -42.84 53.52
N TYR A 205 2.77 -43.16 52.25
CA TYR A 205 3.93 -42.64 51.50
C TYR A 205 3.82 -41.14 51.31
N PRO A 206 4.94 -40.40 51.33
CA PRO A 206 4.92 -38.95 51.26
C PRO A 206 4.23 -38.39 50.01
N GLU A 207 4.27 -39.09 48.87
CA GLU A 207 3.56 -38.74 47.67
C GLU A 207 2.05 -38.81 47.83
N GLU A 208 1.53 -39.88 48.43
CA GLU A 208 0.09 -40.08 48.65
C GLU A 208 -0.45 -39.09 49.69
N THR A 209 0.26 -38.89 50.78
CA THR A 209 -0.08 -37.92 51.84
C THR A 209 -0.14 -36.50 51.27
N LEU A 210 0.85 -36.07 50.48
CA LEU A 210 0.86 -34.75 49.85
C LEU A 210 -0.26 -34.60 48.81
N LYS A 211 -0.58 -35.66 48.05
CA LYS A 211 -1.66 -35.63 47.07
C LYS A 211 -3.04 -35.55 47.71
N GLU A 212 -3.25 -36.29 48.80
CA GLU A 212 -4.50 -36.26 49.55
C GLU A 212 -4.69 -34.93 50.28
N ALA A 213 -3.62 -34.42 50.94
CA ALA A 213 -3.62 -33.10 51.54
C ALA A 213 -3.88 -31.99 50.49
N SER A 214 -3.29 -32.08 49.29
CA SER A 214 -3.55 -31.11 48.20
C SER A 214 -4.99 -31.16 47.74
N LYS A 215 -5.60 -32.32 47.57
CA LYS A 215 -7.01 -32.49 47.19
C LYS A 215 -7.97 -31.98 48.24
N SER A 216 -7.75 -32.29 49.50
CA SER A 216 -8.61 -31.86 50.60
C SER A 216 -8.54 -30.33 50.81
N LEU A 217 -7.34 -29.74 50.74
CA LEU A 217 -7.16 -28.31 50.73
C LEU A 217 -7.76 -27.64 49.50
N GLY A 218 -7.61 -28.23 48.35
CA GLY A 218 -8.24 -27.76 47.09
C GLY A 218 -9.76 -27.63 47.21
N ALA A 219 -10.41 -28.67 47.78
CA ALA A 219 -11.85 -28.66 48.06
C ALA A 219 -12.27 -27.58 49.08
N ILE A 220 -11.47 -27.36 50.12
CA ILE A 220 -11.70 -26.30 51.11
C ILE A 220 -11.54 -24.93 50.42
N PHE A 221 -10.44 -24.71 49.67
CA PHE A 221 -10.21 -23.44 48.98
C PHE A 221 -11.31 -23.12 47.98
N LEU A 222 -11.79 -24.13 47.22
CA LEU A 222 -12.91 -23.98 46.29
C LEU A 222 -14.18 -23.52 47.02
N ARG A 223 -14.49 -24.13 48.18
CA ARG A 223 -15.67 -23.78 48.97
C ARG A 223 -15.60 -22.34 49.49
N GLU A 224 -14.47 -22.00 50.14
CA GLU A 224 -14.29 -20.67 50.70
C GLU A 224 -14.16 -19.58 49.61
N PHE A 225 -13.54 -19.90 48.44
CA PHE A 225 -13.50 -19.02 47.28
C PHE A 225 -14.91 -18.73 46.77
N ASN A 226 -15.75 -19.76 46.58
CA ASN A 226 -17.11 -19.58 46.12
C ASN A 226 -17.96 -18.79 47.10
N LYS A 227 -17.75 -18.97 48.41
CA LYS A 227 -18.40 -18.20 49.47
C LYS A 227 -17.98 -16.72 49.39
N ALA A 228 -16.69 -16.43 49.34
CA ALA A 228 -16.15 -15.08 49.17
C ALA A 228 -16.64 -14.42 47.89
N ALA A 229 -16.78 -15.19 46.81
CA ALA A 229 -17.32 -14.70 45.53
C ALA A 229 -18.79 -14.30 45.63
N GLN A 230 -19.62 -15.02 46.40
CA GLN A 230 -21.02 -14.67 46.68
C GLN A 230 -21.14 -13.43 47.57
N GLU A 231 -20.28 -13.34 48.58
CA GLU A 231 -20.23 -12.22 49.54
C GLU A 231 -19.57 -10.97 48.94
N LYS A 232 -18.95 -11.09 47.76
CA LYS A 232 -18.17 -10.04 47.05
C LYS A 232 -16.96 -9.53 47.86
N ASP A 233 -16.41 -10.38 48.71
CA ASP A 233 -15.22 -10.07 49.48
C ASP A 233 -13.94 -10.32 48.66
N MET A 234 -13.40 -9.24 48.09
CA MET A 234 -12.24 -9.28 47.21
C MET A 234 -10.93 -9.63 47.92
N GLU A 235 -10.82 -9.33 49.20
CA GLU A 235 -9.62 -9.65 49.98
C GLU A 235 -9.50 -11.15 50.22
N THR A 236 -10.55 -11.76 50.75
CA THR A 236 -10.64 -13.21 51.02
C THR A 236 -10.53 -13.99 49.70
N LEU A 237 -11.18 -13.53 48.61
CA LEU A 237 -11.11 -14.14 47.31
C LEU A 237 -9.66 -14.15 46.78
N THR A 238 -8.97 -13.01 46.83
CA THR A 238 -7.57 -12.88 46.38
C THR A 238 -6.64 -13.73 47.24
N ARG A 239 -6.93 -13.88 48.56
CA ARG A 239 -6.15 -14.74 49.43
C ARG A 239 -6.23 -16.19 49.00
N TYR A 240 -7.41 -16.77 48.82
CA TYR A 240 -7.55 -18.16 48.39
C TYR A 240 -7.06 -18.39 46.97
N PHE A 241 -7.23 -17.45 46.08
CA PHE A 241 -6.70 -17.50 44.70
C PHE A 241 -5.17 -17.72 44.67
N LYS A 242 -4.43 -17.07 45.59
CA LYS A 242 -2.98 -17.20 45.71
C LYS A 242 -2.54 -18.56 46.24
N LEU A 243 -3.41 -19.28 46.94
CA LEU A 243 -3.07 -20.56 47.59
C LEU A 243 -3.16 -21.75 46.62
N PHE A 244 -4.00 -21.70 45.57
CA PHE A 244 -4.14 -22.80 44.61
C PHE A 244 -2.82 -23.20 43.92
N PRO A 245 -1.98 -22.29 43.40
CA PRO A 245 -0.72 -22.66 42.77
C PRO A 245 0.27 -23.29 43.77
N LEU A 246 0.19 -22.91 45.07
CA LEU A 246 1.06 -23.46 46.12
C LEU A 246 0.78 -24.95 46.39
N ILE A 247 -0.50 -25.36 46.32
CA ILE A 247 -0.89 -26.77 46.49
C ILE A 247 -0.78 -27.56 45.14
N GLY A 248 -0.52 -26.88 43.99
CA GLY A 248 -0.35 -27.45 42.67
C GLY A 248 -1.63 -27.72 41.91
N GLU A 249 -2.75 -27.20 42.35
CA GLU A 249 -4.04 -27.21 41.66
C GLU A 249 -4.25 -25.91 40.87
N GLU A 250 -3.22 -25.55 40.08
CA GLU A 250 -3.21 -24.33 39.25
C GLU A 250 -4.38 -24.28 38.26
N LYS A 251 -4.72 -25.41 37.67
CA LYS A 251 -5.78 -25.51 36.66
C LYS A 251 -7.14 -25.20 37.22
N GLU A 252 -7.45 -25.80 38.38
CA GLU A 252 -8.71 -25.58 39.09
C GLU A 252 -8.82 -24.15 39.59
N GLY A 253 -7.75 -23.60 40.16
CA GLY A 253 -7.70 -22.22 40.62
C GLY A 253 -7.97 -21.21 39.50
N LEU A 254 -7.35 -21.41 38.31
CA LEU A 254 -7.59 -20.56 37.12
C LEU A 254 -9.01 -20.69 36.59
N GLU A 255 -9.57 -21.90 36.59
CA GLU A 255 -10.93 -22.15 36.09
C GLU A 255 -12.00 -21.49 37.00
N VAL A 256 -11.86 -21.62 38.30
CA VAL A 256 -12.77 -21.01 39.27
C VAL A 256 -12.67 -19.48 39.21
N TYR A 257 -11.46 -18.97 39.10
CA TYR A 257 -11.24 -17.53 38.94
C TYR A 257 -11.81 -16.99 37.64
N ALA A 258 -11.63 -17.71 36.53
CA ALA A 258 -12.24 -17.35 35.24
C ALA A 258 -13.78 -17.33 35.34
N LYS A 259 -14.39 -18.34 35.98
CA LYS A 259 -15.84 -18.36 36.24
C LYS A 259 -16.32 -17.16 37.06
N PHE A 260 -15.55 -16.76 38.09
CA PHE A 260 -15.86 -15.56 38.85
C PHE A 260 -15.84 -14.30 38.03
N ILE A 261 -14.78 -14.12 37.19
CA ILE A 261 -14.67 -13.00 36.25
C ILE A 261 -15.86 -12.98 35.29
N CYS A 262 -16.18 -14.12 34.67
CA CYS A 262 -17.32 -14.25 33.76
C CYS A 262 -18.64 -13.89 34.48
N GLY A 263 -18.82 -14.28 35.75
CA GLY A 263 -19.98 -13.90 36.58
C GLY A 263 -20.13 -12.37 36.77
N ILE A 264 -19.03 -11.65 36.95
CA ILE A 264 -19.04 -10.18 36.99
C ILE A 264 -19.49 -9.59 35.68
N ILE A 265 -18.91 -10.08 34.54
CA ILE A 265 -19.25 -9.62 33.17
C ILE A 265 -20.75 -9.84 32.91
N THR A 266 -21.27 -11.04 33.21
CA THR A 266 -22.67 -11.40 33.04
C THR A 266 -23.60 -10.49 33.86
N ALA A 267 -23.30 -10.28 35.15
CA ALA A 267 -24.11 -9.43 36.01
C ALA A 267 -24.18 -7.98 35.54
N GLN A 268 -23.04 -7.42 35.13
CA GLN A 268 -22.96 -6.06 34.61
C GLN A 268 -23.69 -5.90 33.27
N SER A 269 -23.58 -6.88 32.37
CA SER A 269 -24.25 -6.89 31.06
C SER A 269 -25.77 -6.96 31.23
N ARG A 270 -26.29 -7.88 32.07
CA ARG A 270 -27.73 -8.06 32.30
C ARG A 270 -28.41 -6.85 32.96
N THR A 271 -27.79 -6.25 33.95
CA THR A 271 -28.33 -5.04 34.61
C THR A 271 -28.54 -3.93 33.57
N ARG A 272 -27.71 -3.82 32.53
CA ARG A 272 -27.83 -2.80 31.50
C ARG A 272 -28.95 -3.08 30.52
N ILE A 273 -29.10 -4.31 30.07
CA ILE A 273 -30.18 -4.68 29.15
C ILE A 273 -31.53 -4.50 29.86
N GLN A 274 -31.63 -4.82 31.14
CA GLN A 274 -32.83 -4.67 31.97
C GLN A 274 -33.19 -3.21 32.26
N SER A 275 -32.22 -2.33 32.47
CA SER A 275 -32.48 -0.90 32.76
C SER A 275 -33.17 -0.14 31.64
N ARG A 276 -33.28 -0.71 30.41
CA ARG A 276 -34.03 -0.14 29.29
C ARG A 276 -35.56 -0.17 29.55
N HIS A 277 -36.05 -1.21 30.22
CA HIS A 277 -37.51 -1.34 30.45
C HIS A 277 -38.09 -0.26 31.33
N GLU A 278 -37.27 0.55 32.03
CA GLU A 278 -37.72 1.54 33.00
C GLU A 278 -37.71 2.99 32.54
N GLY A 279 -37.18 3.36 31.35
CA GLY A 279 -37.11 4.79 31.11
C GLY A 279 -36.76 5.41 29.76
N ALA A 280 -36.63 4.74 28.63
CA ALA A 280 -36.33 5.46 27.39
C ALA A 280 -36.74 4.71 26.10
N ASN A 281 -37.88 5.00 25.55
CA ASN A 281 -38.38 4.43 24.30
C ASN A 281 -37.63 4.90 23.04
N ASN A 282 -36.67 5.82 23.11
CA ASN A 282 -36.05 6.43 21.91
C ASN A 282 -34.55 6.79 22.04
N ILE A 283 -33.74 5.96 22.66
CA ILE A 283 -32.29 6.23 22.60
C ILE A 283 -31.75 5.63 21.31
N SER A 284 -31.49 6.48 20.33
CA SER A 284 -30.67 6.17 19.19
C SER A 284 -29.31 5.63 19.68
N LEU A 285 -28.79 4.53 19.10
CA LEU A 285 -27.52 3.89 19.45
C LEU A 285 -27.47 3.10 20.78
N PHE A 286 -28.62 2.71 21.36
CA PHE A 286 -28.65 1.96 22.62
C PHE A 286 -27.78 0.68 22.60
N TYR A 287 -27.92 -0.13 21.56
CA TYR A 287 -27.18 -1.40 21.43
C TYR A 287 -25.70 -1.17 21.14
N GLY A 288 -25.37 -0.14 20.37
CA GLY A 288 -23.99 0.28 20.17
C GLY A 288 -23.32 0.69 21.48
N LEU A 289 -24.03 1.42 22.36
CA LEU A 289 -23.55 1.78 23.69
C LEU A 289 -23.48 0.58 24.64
N ALA A 290 -24.44 -0.35 24.56
CA ALA A 290 -24.39 -1.59 25.37
C ALA A 290 -23.18 -2.43 25.00
N MET A 291 -22.89 -2.58 23.71
CA MET A 291 -21.71 -3.27 23.20
C MET A 291 -20.40 -2.57 23.62
N THR A 292 -20.37 -1.25 23.53
CA THR A 292 -19.21 -0.44 23.98
C THR A 292 -18.88 -0.76 25.44
N ARG A 293 -19.88 -0.69 26.32
CA ARG A 293 -19.68 -0.93 27.75
C ARG A 293 -19.32 -2.37 28.08
N LEU A 294 -19.87 -3.35 27.35
CA LEU A 294 -19.47 -4.75 27.50
C LEU A 294 -17.96 -4.89 27.27
N PHE A 295 -17.46 -4.39 26.17
CA PHE A 295 -16.05 -4.52 25.81
C PHE A 295 -15.13 -3.65 26.67
N GLU A 296 -15.55 -2.45 27.06
CA GLU A 296 -14.82 -1.61 28.02
C GLU A 296 -14.71 -2.28 29.39
N ASN A 297 -15.78 -2.89 29.89
CA ASN A 297 -15.76 -3.63 31.14
C ASN A 297 -14.81 -4.84 31.07
N ILE A 298 -14.86 -5.59 29.97
CA ILE A 298 -13.94 -6.72 29.77
C ILE A 298 -12.50 -6.21 29.74
N ALA A 299 -12.22 -5.14 29.02
CA ALA A 299 -10.88 -4.57 28.94
C ALA A 299 -10.38 -4.07 30.31
N ALA A 300 -11.24 -3.43 31.09
CA ALA A 300 -10.92 -3.00 32.45
C ALA A 300 -10.61 -4.20 33.36
N ILE A 301 -11.46 -5.23 33.33
CA ILE A 301 -11.28 -6.46 34.09
C ILE A 301 -9.98 -7.17 33.71
N VAL A 302 -9.71 -7.35 32.39
CA VAL A 302 -8.47 -7.97 31.93
C VAL A 302 -7.24 -7.20 32.42
N ASN A 303 -7.23 -5.87 32.29
CA ASN A 303 -6.11 -5.05 32.74
C ASN A 303 -5.91 -5.10 34.28
N GLN A 304 -7.00 -5.16 35.03
CA GLN A 304 -6.94 -5.22 36.48
C GLN A 304 -6.48 -6.58 37.02
N HIS A 305 -6.94 -7.66 36.39
CA HIS A 305 -6.72 -9.01 36.89
C HIS A 305 -5.50 -9.72 36.32
N ALA A 306 -5.04 -9.33 35.12
CA ALA A 306 -3.88 -9.94 34.49
C ALA A 306 -2.59 -9.88 35.31
N PRO A 307 -2.22 -8.75 35.96
CA PRO A 307 -1.02 -8.71 36.80
C PRO A 307 -1.09 -9.65 38.01
N ILE A 308 -2.30 -9.90 38.54
CA ILE A 308 -2.53 -10.81 39.67
C ILE A 308 -2.29 -12.25 39.22
N VAL A 309 -2.86 -12.64 38.09
CA VAL A 309 -2.70 -13.98 37.51
C VAL A 309 -1.23 -14.25 37.14
N GLU A 310 -0.60 -13.35 36.41
CA GLU A 310 0.80 -13.51 35.97
C GLU A 310 1.79 -13.60 37.17
N ARG A 311 1.55 -12.82 38.21
CA ARG A 311 2.41 -12.80 39.42
C ARG A 311 2.35 -14.09 40.21
N HIS A 312 1.18 -14.71 40.32
CA HIS A 312 0.97 -15.86 41.20
C HIS A 312 0.96 -17.21 40.48
N TYR A 313 0.56 -17.24 39.22
CA TYR A 313 0.50 -18.47 38.40
C TYR A 313 1.60 -18.58 37.35
N GLY A 314 2.36 -17.49 37.15
CA GLY A 314 3.46 -17.45 36.18
C GLY A 314 3.03 -16.88 34.80
N LYS A 315 4.02 -16.50 34.02
CA LYS A 315 3.81 -15.91 32.69
C LYS A 315 3.10 -16.90 31.76
N GLY A 316 2.18 -16.41 30.94
CA GLY A 316 1.44 -17.19 29.95
C GLY A 316 0.17 -17.86 30.49
N ARG A 317 -0.12 -17.76 31.76
CA ARG A 317 -1.31 -18.39 32.34
C ARG A 317 -2.58 -17.56 32.17
N MET A 318 -2.44 -16.25 31.95
CA MET A 318 -3.56 -15.36 31.67
C MET A 318 -4.25 -15.71 30.33
N ALA A 319 -3.53 -16.28 29.37
CA ALA A 319 -4.11 -16.72 28.09
C ALA A 319 -5.30 -17.67 28.29
N LYS A 320 -5.23 -18.62 29.26
CA LYS A 320 -6.33 -19.54 29.56
C LYS A 320 -7.56 -18.85 30.17
N VAL A 321 -7.32 -17.79 30.94
CA VAL A 321 -8.43 -16.97 31.49
C VAL A 321 -9.07 -16.19 30.36
N LEU A 322 -8.28 -15.67 29.41
CA LEU A 322 -8.79 -14.96 28.22
C LEU A 322 -9.67 -15.85 27.35
N ASP A 323 -9.35 -17.15 27.20
CA ASP A 323 -10.21 -18.10 26.48
C ASP A 323 -11.63 -18.13 27.07
N ARG A 324 -11.74 -18.24 28.42
CA ARG A 324 -13.04 -18.24 29.10
C ARG A 324 -13.75 -16.89 29.06
N VAL A 325 -13.00 -15.82 29.20
CA VAL A 325 -13.53 -14.45 29.06
C VAL A 325 -14.09 -14.21 27.66
N GLN A 326 -13.45 -14.78 26.64
CA GLN A 326 -13.94 -14.70 25.26
C GLN A 326 -15.25 -15.51 25.09
N ASP A 327 -15.34 -16.70 25.64
CA ASP A 327 -16.59 -17.48 25.61
C ASP A 327 -17.78 -16.68 26.21
N GLU A 328 -17.53 -15.99 27.34
CA GLU A 328 -18.53 -15.14 27.97
C GLU A 328 -18.82 -13.87 27.15
N ALA A 329 -17.81 -13.24 26.56
CA ALA A 329 -17.98 -12.12 25.65
C ALA A 329 -18.84 -12.51 24.44
N ASP A 330 -18.62 -13.73 23.90
CA ASP A 330 -19.40 -14.31 22.81
C ASP A 330 -20.89 -14.48 23.20
N SER A 331 -21.13 -14.95 24.42
CA SER A 331 -22.48 -15.16 24.95
C SER A 331 -23.22 -13.84 25.12
N GLN A 332 -22.63 -12.89 25.83
CA GLN A 332 -23.26 -11.59 26.14
C GLN A 332 -23.35 -10.69 24.91
N GLY A 333 -22.32 -10.65 24.08
CA GLY A 333 -22.33 -9.92 22.82
C GLY A 333 -23.36 -10.49 21.84
N GLY A 334 -23.44 -11.83 21.78
CA GLY A 334 -24.44 -12.53 20.99
C GLY A 334 -25.86 -12.20 21.42
N LEU A 335 -26.13 -12.09 22.71
CA LEU A 335 -27.42 -11.69 23.24
C LEU A 335 -27.78 -10.23 22.83
N ILE A 336 -26.82 -9.31 22.86
CA ILE A 336 -27.03 -7.92 22.43
C ILE A 336 -27.42 -7.86 20.94
N ILE A 337 -26.73 -8.63 20.07
CA ILE A 337 -27.09 -8.69 18.65
C ILE A 337 -28.48 -9.29 18.42
N ASP A 338 -28.82 -10.39 19.12
CA ASP A 338 -30.14 -11.01 18.95
C ASP A 338 -31.24 -10.08 19.42
N THR A 339 -31.08 -9.40 20.56
CA THR A 339 -32.04 -8.40 21.06
C THR A 339 -32.19 -7.20 20.11
N TYR A 340 -31.06 -6.70 19.57
CA TYR A 340 -31.08 -5.66 18.51
C TYR A 340 -31.90 -6.10 17.30
N TRP A 341 -31.66 -7.34 16.86
CA TRP A 341 -32.31 -7.90 15.68
C TRP A 341 -33.82 -7.98 15.84
N ASP A 342 -34.28 -8.47 17.00
CA ASP A 342 -35.70 -8.70 17.28
C ASP A 342 -36.45 -7.38 17.59
N GLU A 343 -35.89 -6.53 18.49
CA GLU A 343 -36.60 -5.30 18.87
C GLU A 343 -36.61 -4.22 17.80
N ARG A 344 -35.55 -4.17 16.96
CA ARG A 344 -35.52 -3.24 15.80
C ARG A 344 -36.20 -3.85 14.57
N SER A 345 -36.69 -5.07 14.63
CA SER A 345 -37.32 -5.77 13.49
C SER A 345 -36.43 -5.75 12.24
N VAL A 346 -35.13 -5.94 12.42
CA VAL A 346 -34.13 -5.79 11.33
C VAL A 346 -34.44 -6.72 10.16
N ALA A 347 -34.89 -7.94 10.41
CA ALA A 347 -35.23 -8.91 9.37
C ALA A 347 -36.35 -8.38 8.43
N ARG A 348 -37.38 -7.77 8.99
CA ARG A 348 -38.46 -7.16 8.23
C ARG A 348 -37.97 -5.99 7.39
N LEU A 349 -37.18 -5.10 8.00
CA LEU A 349 -36.61 -3.95 7.33
C LEU A 349 -35.72 -4.37 6.15
N LEU A 350 -34.91 -5.40 6.29
CA LEU A 350 -34.07 -5.92 5.20
C LEU A 350 -34.89 -6.44 4.03
N THR A 351 -36.06 -7.09 4.28
CA THR A 351 -36.96 -7.51 3.20
C THR A 351 -37.63 -6.33 2.50
N GLU A 352 -37.99 -5.30 3.24
CA GLU A 352 -38.52 -4.05 2.69
C GLU A 352 -37.50 -3.31 1.82
N ILE A 353 -36.23 -3.24 2.29
CA ILE A 353 -35.11 -2.65 1.54
C ILE A 353 -34.85 -3.42 0.23
N GLN A 354 -34.88 -4.75 0.26
CA GLN A 354 -34.64 -5.59 -0.92
C GLN A 354 -35.80 -5.46 -1.95
N ALA A 355 -37.01 -5.23 -1.48
CA ALA A 355 -38.17 -5.02 -2.32
C ALA A 355 -38.22 -3.62 -2.96
N TYR A 356 -37.42 -2.66 -2.47
CA TYR A 356 -37.46 -1.29 -2.94
C TYR A 356 -36.85 -1.13 -4.35
N GLY A 357 -37.66 -0.63 -5.29
CA GLY A 357 -37.37 -0.61 -6.72
C GLY A 357 -36.60 0.62 -7.24
N PHE A 358 -36.29 1.64 -6.42
CA PHE A 358 -35.69 2.92 -6.83
C PHE A 358 -36.37 3.57 -8.03
N PRO A 359 -37.69 3.97 -7.89
CA PRO A 359 -38.54 4.33 -9.01
C PRO A 359 -38.04 5.53 -9.81
N HIS A 360 -37.40 6.51 -9.18
CA HIS A 360 -36.86 7.67 -9.89
C HIS A 360 -35.65 7.32 -10.76
N LEU A 361 -34.74 6.50 -10.26
CA LEU A 361 -33.60 6.00 -11.08
C LEU A 361 -34.13 5.17 -12.25
N VAL A 362 -35.07 4.26 -12.01
CA VAL A 362 -35.67 3.40 -13.06
C VAL A 362 -36.44 4.23 -14.09
N SER A 363 -37.26 5.19 -13.68
CA SER A 363 -38.00 6.05 -14.61
C SER A 363 -37.08 6.90 -15.47
N SER A 364 -35.98 7.41 -14.88
CA SER A 364 -34.97 8.15 -15.63
C SER A 364 -34.24 7.29 -16.67
N PHE A 365 -34.17 5.96 -16.47
CA PHE A 365 -33.64 5.00 -17.45
C PHE A 365 -34.67 4.60 -18.51
N ALA A 366 -35.97 4.62 -18.21
CA ALA A 366 -37.04 4.18 -19.09
C ALA A 366 -37.40 5.21 -20.17
N LEU A 367 -37.35 6.50 -19.88
CA LEU A 367 -37.66 7.59 -20.80
C LEU A 367 -36.83 7.58 -22.12
N ASN A 368 -35.72 6.90 -22.15
CA ASN A 368 -34.85 6.78 -23.33
C ASN A 368 -35.26 5.70 -24.34
N ARG A 369 -36.25 4.83 -24.06
CA ARG A 369 -36.73 3.82 -25.02
C ARG A 369 -37.79 4.32 -25.98
N VAL A 370 -38.32 5.52 -25.77
CA VAL A 370 -39.45 6.06 -26.54
C VAL A 370 -39.03 7.07 -27.62
N SER A 371 -37.78 7.54 -27.69
CA SER A 371 -37.34 8.55 -28.67
C SER A 371 -36.84 7.99 -30.03
N GLY A 372 -37.03 6.69 -30.29
CA GLY A 372 -36.82 6.11 -31.63
C GLY A 372 -38.15 6.08 -32.40
N GLY A 373 -38.34 7.02 -33.33
CA GLY A 373 -39.51 7.36 -34.07
C GLY A 373 -40.36 6.18 -34.61
N GLY A 374 -41.57 6.08 -34.11
CA GLY A 374 -42.69 5.31 -34.67
C GLY A 374 -44.00 5.80 -34.03
N PRO A 375 -45.09 5.92 -34.76
CA PRO A 375 -46.35 6.43 -34.20
C PRO A 375 -46.86 5.49 -33.11
N SER A 376 -46.93 6.02 -31.90
CA SER A 376 -47.43 5.34 -30.72
C SER A 376 -48.88 4.90 -30.90
N ARG A 377 -49.05 3.61 -30.96
CA ARG A 377 -50.34 2.97 -30.74
C ARG A 377 -50.66 3.09 -29.24
N ALA A 378 -51.72 3.83 -28.94
CA ALA A 378 -52.23 4.02 -27.59
C ALA A 378 -52.49 2.70 -26.89
N GLY A 379 -52.08 2.63 -25.58
CA GLY A 379 -52.64 1.69 -24.63
C GLY A 379 -51.85 0.42 -24.37
N SER A 380 -50.82 0.52 -23.51
CA SER A 380 -50.45 -0.61 -22.68
C SER A 380 -50.65 -0.26 -21.21
N PRO A 381 -51.62 -0.86 -20.53
CA PRO A 381 -51.93 -0.59 -19.12
C PRO A 381 -50.84 -1.07 -18.13
N ALA A 382 -49.80 -1.73 -18.62
CA ALA A 382 -48.75 -2.34 -17.76
C ALA A 382 -47.68 -1.35 -17.23
N LEU A 383 -47.57 -0.15 -17.80
CA LEU A 383 -46.59 0.84 -17.35
C LEU A 383 -47.13 1.75 -16.24
N ASP A 384 -48.45 2.01 -16.27
CA ASP A 384 -49.13 2.78 -15.22
C ASP A 384 -49.31 2.02 -13.90
N GLN A 385 -49.22 0.67 -13.93
CA GLN A 385 -49.23 -0.13 -12.70
C GLN A 385 -47.87 -0.20 -12.01
N ILE A 386 -46.76 0.07 -12.73
CA ILE A 386 -45.40 0.11 -12.14
C ILE A 386 -45.08 1.52 -11.61
N THR A 387 -45.70 2.54 -12.17
CA THR A 387 -45.63 3.95 -11.71
C THR A 387 -46.80 4.34 -10.82
N GLY A 388 -47.68 3.38 -10.45
CA GLY A 388 -48.75 3.61 -9.49
C GLY A 388 -48.19 4.19 -8.22
N ARG A 389 -48.59 5.43 -7.96
CA ARG A 389 -48.33 6.22 -6.76
C ARG A 389 -48.00 5.35 -5.55
N ILE A 390 -46.73 5.04 -5.35
CA ILE A 390 -46.21 4.75 -4.03
C ILE A 390 -46.30 6.10 -3.34
N SER A 391 -47.31 6.26 -2.49
CA SER A 391 -47.43 7.43 -1.64
C SER A 391 -46.13 7.56 -0.89
N GLU A 392 -45.64 8.78 -0.68
CA GLU A 392 -44.39 9.01 0.08
C GLU A 392 -44.42 8.34 1.48
N ASP A 393 -45.62 8.00 1.98
CA ASP A 393 -45.90 7.30 3.23
C ASP A 393 -45.64 5.78 3.20
N GLU A 394 -45.54 5.13 2.04
CA GLU A 394 -45.21 3.69 1.90
C GLU A 394 -43.74 3.45 1.58
N ALA A 395 -42.94 4.49 1.38
CA ALA A 395 -41.54 4.37 1.12
C ALA A 395 -40.76 4.02 2.41
N VAL A 396 -39.82 3.08 2.31
CA VAL A 396 -38.86 2.77 3.40
C VAL A 396 -38.25 4.06 3.92
N ASP A 397 -38.38 4.34 5.21
CA ASP A 397 -37.85 5.56 5.82
C ASP A 397 -36.31 5.55 5.80
N LEU A 398 -35.73 6.36 4.92
CA LEU A 398 -34.29 6.51 4.77
C LEU A 398 -33.60 6.90 6.10
N LYS A 399 -34.29 7.73 6.91
CA LYS A 399 -33.71 8.19 8.19
C LYS A 399 -33.61 7.04 9.19
N LEU A 400 -34.67 6.23 9.30
CA LEU A 400 -34.69 5.05 10.15
C LEU A 400 -33.62 4.05 9.73
N VAL A 401 -33.52 3.74 8.43
CA VAL A 401 -32.48 2.84 7.92
C VAL A 401 -31.09 3.38 8.20
N GLY A 402 -30.88 4.68 8.00
CA GLY A 402 -29.62 5.35 8.29
C GLY A 402 -29.22 5.29 9.76
N GLU A 403 -30.19 5.48 10.68
CA GLU A 403 -29.95 5.36 12.13
C GLU A 403 -29.59 3.92 12.53
N LEU A 404 -30.29 2.92 12.00
CA LEU A 404 -30.00 1.52 12.26
C LEU A 404 -28.65 1.07 11.65
N ALA A 405 -28.34 1.51 10.45
CA ALA A 405 -27.02 1.26 9.83
C ALA A 405 -25.91 1.87 10.69
N ARG A 406 -26.10 3.08 11.20
CA ARG A 406 -25.17 3.74 12.10
C ARG A 406 -25.01 2.99 13.41
N GLU A 407 -26.11 2.49 14.02
CA GLU A 407 -26.05 1.68 15.24
C GLU A 407 -25.29 0.38 14.99
N ALA A 408 -25.53 -0.31 13.87
CA ALA A 408 -24.78 -1.50 13.46
C ALA A 408 -23.30 -1.21 13.22
N SER A 409 -22.99 -0.08 12.57
CA SER A 409 -21.60 0.38 12.36
C SER A 409 -20.85 0.58 13.69
N VAL A 410 -21.50 1.20 14.69
CA VAL A 410 -20.91 1.38 16.03
C VAL A 410 -20.64 0.03 16.69
N MET A 411 -21.56 -0.94 16.58
CA MET A 411 -21.35 -2.29 17.14
C MET A 411 -20.17 -3.00 16.46
N LEU A 412 -20.06 -2.91 15.14
CA LEU A 412 -18.96 -3.48 14.35
C LEU A 412 -17.62 -2.82 14.70
N ASN A 413 -17.59 -1.50 14.81
CA ASN A 413 -16.41 -0.75 15.22
C ASN A 413 -15.94 -1.19 16.61
N ARG A 414 -16.86 -1.33 17.59
CA ARG A 414 -16.51 -1.79 18.95
C ARG A 414 -15.97 -3.21 18.97
N TRP A 415 -16.53 -4.06 18.14
CA TRP A 415 -15.96 -5.40 17.92
C TRP A 415 -14.56 -5.35 17.32
N SER A 416 -14.31 -4.50 16.33
CA SER A 416 -12.98 -4.31 15.75
C SER A 416 -11.95 -3.84 16.80
N LEU A 417 -12.31 -2.83 17.61
CA LEU A 417 -11.45 -2.34 18.69
C LEU A 417 -11.19 -3.40 19.76
N TYR A 418 -12.22 -4.19 20.11
CA TYR A 418 -12.09 -5.29 21.06
C TYR A 418 -11.16 -6.39 20.53
N ARG A 419 -11.32 -6.80 19.25
CA ARG A 419 -10.40 -7.75 18.60
C ARG A 419 -8.96 -7.28 18.66
N LYS A 420 -8.73 -6.01 18.38
CA LYS A 420 -7.41 -5.39 18.47
C LYS A 420 -6.85 -5.48 19.88
N PHE A 421 -7.64 -5.07 20.88
CA PHE A 421 -7.23 -5.13 22.29
C PHE A 421 -6.91 -6.55 22.75
N ILE A 422 -7.81 -7.51 22.53
CA ILE A 422 -7.60 -8.91 22.91
C ILE A 422 -6.45 -9.54 22.13
N GLY A 423 -6.30 -9.22 20.84
CA GLY A 423 -5.18 -9.70 20.03
C GLY A 423 -3.84 -9.29 20.61
N TYR A 424 -3.64 -8.02 20.96
CA TYR A 424 -2.42 -7.56 21.62
C TYR A 424 -2.20 -8.23 22.97
N LYS A 425 -3.25 -8.32 23.80
CA LYS A 425 -3.17 -8.94 25.14
C LYS A 425 -2.89 -10.45 25.07
N TRP A 426 -3.46 -11.14 24.09
CA TRP A 426 -3.18 -12.55 23.85
C TRP A 426 -1.69 -12.78 23.63
N TYR A 427 -1.06 -12.01 22.76
CA TYR A 427 0.35 -12.14 22.47
C TYR A 427 1.25 -11.69 23.62
N ASP A 428 0.85 -10.68 24.39
CA ASP A 428 1.55 -10.29 25.61
C ASP A 428 1.60 -11.45 26.64
N TYR A 429 0.54 -12.27 26.68
CA TYR A 429 0.37 -13.34 27.68
C TYR A 429 0.58 -14.75 27.12
N SER A 430 0.60 -14.95 25.81
CA SER A 430 1.03 -16.21 25.19
C SER A 430 2.52 -16.10 24.89
N ASN A 431 3.30 -17.15 25.22
CA ASN A 431 4.73 -17.15 24.85
C ASN A 431 4.95 -17.36 23.33
N GLU A 432 3.93 -17.18 22.51
CA GLU A 432 3.99 -17.30 21.07
C GLU A 432 4.61 -16.04 20.48
N LYS A 433 5.57 -16.22 19.57
CA LYS A 433 6.19 -15.09 18.86
C LYS A 433 5.20 -14.52 17.84
N ASN A 434 4.87 -13.27 18.03
CA ASN A 434 3.89 -12.54 17.23
C ASN A 434 4.44 -12.03 15.87
N THR A 435 5.73 -12.21 15.60
CA THR A 435 6.37 -11.51 14.49
C THR A 435 6.92 -12.45 13.44
N ASN A 436 6.58 -12.19 12.19
CA ASN A 436 7.42 -12.56 11.05
C ASN A 436 8.78 -11.87 11.18
N GLU A 437 9.81 -12.38 10.51
CA GLU A 437 11.17 -11.84 10.52
C GLU A 437 11.28 -10.34 10.24
N SER A 438 10.21 -9.69 9.73
CA SER A 438 10.11 -8.24 9.48
C SER A 438 9.37 -7.41 10.54
N GLY A 439 8.84 -8.00 11.60
CA GLY A 439 8.44 -7.29 12.84
C GLY A 439 7.16 -6.44 12.84
N SER A 440 6.36 -6.40 11.77
CA SER A 440 5.28 -5.40 11.65
C SER A 440 3.84 -5.94 11.53
N VAL A 441 3.61 -7.23 11.38
CA VAL A 441 2.27 -7.76 11.11
C VAL A 441 1.74 -8.60 12.28
N LEU A 442 0.59 -8.20 12.82
CA LEU A 442 -0.10 -8.89 13.92
C LEU A 442 -1.02 -9.96 13.34
N TYR A 443 -0.80 -11.25 13.67
CA TYR A 443 -1.72 -12.32 13.27
C TYR A 443 -2.95 -12.37 14.16
N MET A 444 -4.11 -12.71 13.59
CA MET A 444 -5.32 -12.89 14.38
C MET A 444 -5.23 -14.18 15.20
N PRO A 445 -5.37 -14.14 16.56
CA PRO A 445 -5.35 -15.30 17.42
C PRO A 445 -6.47 -16.29 17.10
N GLU A 446 -6.22 -17.59 17.29
CA GLU A 446 -7.22 -18.65 17.08
C GLU A 446 -8.47 -18.46 17.95
N LEU A 447 -8.29 -17.97 19.17
CA LEU A 447 -9.35 -17.57 20.09
C LEU A 447 -10.42 -16.69 19.42
N LEU A 448 -9.99 -15.70 18.65
CA LEU A 448 -10.89 -14.76 17.96
C LEU A 448 -11.44 -15.35 16.66
N LYS A 449 -10.66 -16.18 15.95
CA LYS A 449 -11.11 -16.86 14.71
C LYS A 449 -12.26 -17.83 14.98
N ASN A 450 -12.17 -18.54 16.10
CA ASN A 450 -13.15 -19.57 16.47
C ASN A 450 -14.35 -19.03 17.26
N SER A 451 -14.37 -17.74 17.60
CA SER A 451 -15.41 -17.08 18.38
C SER A 451 -16.80 -17.25 17.73
N ASN A 452 -17.80 -17.61 18.56
CA ASN A 452 -19.20 -17.70 18.13
C ASN A 452 -19.80 -16.31 17.88
N PHE A 453 -19.32 -15.31 18.57
CA PHE A 453 -19.70 -13.92 18.32
C PHE A 453 -19.18 -13.44 16.97
N ALA A 454 -17.92 -13.74 16.62
CA ALA A 454 -17.37 -13.46 15.29
C ALA A 454 -18.23 -14.09 14.17
N LYS A 455 -18.68 -15.32 14.36
CA LYS A 455 -19.60 -15.98 13.42
C LYS A 455 -20.93 -15.25 13.31
N LYS A 456 -21.52 -14.81 14.42
CA LYS A 456 -22.78 -14.00 14.39
C LYS A 456 -22.57 -12.64 13.71
N VAL A 457 -21.44 -11.99 13.94
CA VAL A 457 -21.09 -10.74 13.27
C VAL A 457 -21.01 -10.93 11.77
N THR A 458 -20.29 -11.94 11.31
CA THR A 458 -20.11 -12.21 9.86
C THR A 458 -21.37 -12.73 9.17
N THR A 459 -22.26 -13.44 9.87
CA THR A 459 -23.46 -14.04 9.25
C THR A 459 -24.71 -13.16 9.35
N LYS A 460 -24.83 -12.35 10.41
CA LYS A 460 -26.02 -11.53 10.65
C LYS A 460 -25.73 -10.03 10.55
N LEU A 461 -24.86 -9.52 11.42
CA LEU A 461 -24.68 -8.06 11.58
C LEU A 461 -23.97 -7.43 10.38
N GLY A 462 -22.91 -8.06 9.87
CA GLY A 462 -22.15 -7.57 8.71
C GLY A 462 -23.01 -7.46 7.45
N PRO A 463 -23.69 -8.54 7.00
CA PRO A 463 -24.56 -8.49 5.83
C PRO A 463 -25.75 -7.52 5.98
N ALA A 464 -26.29 -7.37 7.19
CA ALA A 464 -27.33 -6.39 7.44
C ALA A 464 -26.80 -4.94 7.30
N PHE A 465 -25.64 -4.66 7.85
CA PHE A 465 -24.97 -3.37 7.69
C PHE A 465 -24.64 -3.09 6.22
N GLU A 466 -24.10 -4.06 5.48
CA GLU A 466 -23.83 -3.95 4.04
C GLU A 466 -25.08 -3.57 3.25
N THR A 467 -26.18 -4.29 3.49
CA THR A 467 -27.46 -4.06 2.80
C THR A 467 -28.03 -2.69 3.13
N MET A 468 -28.07 -2.31 4.41
CA MET A 468 -28.58 -1.00 4.87
C MET A 468 -27.71 0.14 4.34
N SER A 469 -26.40 0.03 4.42
CA SER A 469 -25.45 1.07 3.95
C SER A 469 -25.53 1.25 2.44
N THR A 470 -25.60 0.16 1.69
CA THR A 470 -25.79 0.19 0.23
C THR A 470 -27.10 0.84 -0.15
N PHE A 471 -28.19 0.53 0.56
CA PHE A 471 -29.48 1.15 0.36
C PHE A 471 -29.45 2.65 0.66
N VAL A 472 -28.90 3.03 1.80
CA VAL A 472 -28.76 4.44 2.22
C VAL A 472 -27.98 5.22 1.15
N PHE A 473 -26.87 4.68 0.69
CA PHE A 473 -26.08 5.34 -0.34
C PHE A 473 -26.86 5.51 -1.64
N ARG A 474 -27.45 4.44 -2.15
CA ARG A 474 -28.21 4.46 -3.41
C ARG A 474 -29.43 5.35 -3.35
N ARG A 475 -30.17 5.32 -2.24
CA ARG A 475 -31.34 6.16 -2.01
C ARG A 475 -30.96 7.64 -1.84
N SER A 476 -29.82 7.92 -1.22
CA SER A 476 -29.29 9.29 -1.11
C SER A 476 -28.89 9.83 -2.48
N VAL A 477 -28.24 9.03 -3.33
CA VAL A 477 -27.96 9.39 -4.72
C VAL A 477 -29.25 9.67 -5.50
N GLU A 478 -30.26 8.83 -5.33
CA GLU A 478 -31.57 9.04 -5.94
C GLU A 478 -32.22 10.36 -5.50
N LYS A 479 -32.23 10.65 -4.19
CA LYS A 479 -32.74 11.92 -3.65
C LYS A 479 -31.96 13.13 -4.10
N ALA A 480 -30.63 13.05 -4.10
CA ALA A 480 -29.77 14.13 -4.59
C ALA A 480 -30.07 14.47 -6.07
N LEU A 481 -30.29 13.45 -6.90
CA LEU A 481 -30.69 13.66 -8.30
C LEU A 481 -32.10 14.22 -8.47
N GLN A 482 -33.01 13.97 -7.52
CA GLN A 482 -34.36 14.54 -7.50
C GLN A 482 -34.38 16.02 -7.09
N LEU A 483 -33.51 16.37 -6.12
CA LEU A 483 -33.43 17.71 -5.53
C LEU A 483 -32.30 18.54 -6.13
N GLU A 484 -31.81 18.16 -7.33
CA GLU A 484 -30.70 18.81 -7.97
C GLU A 484 -30.94 20.31 -8.20
N GLU A 485 -30.02 21.13 -7.69
CA GLU A 485 -29.99 22.56 -7.93
C GLU A 485 -28.77 22.93 -8.80
N LEU A 486 -29.07 23.73 -9.85
CA LEU A 486 -28.05 24.29 -10.71
C LEU A 486 -27.54 25.60 -10.09
N PRO A 487 -26.23 25.89 -10.18
CA PRO A 487 -25.72 27.17 -9.73
C PRO A 487 -26.24 28.34 -10.55
N ASP A 488 -26.30 29.52 -9.94
CA ASP A 488 -26.80 30.75 -10.56
C ASP A 488 -26.14 31.04 -11.91
N ASN A 489 -26.90 31.59 -12.83
CA ASN A 489 -26.43 31.91 -14.18
C ASN A 489 -25.30 32.95 -14.22
N SER A 490 -25.18 33.77 -13.19
CA SER A 490 -24.11 34.78 -13.02
C SER A 490 -22.83 34.24 -12.40
N ALA A 491 -22.87 33.04 -11.81
CA ALA A 491 -21.74 32.45 -11.09
C ALA A 491 -20.58 32.11 -12.05
N VAL A 492 -19.36 32.31 -11.59
CA VAL A 492 -18.12 32.03 -12.33
C VAL A 492 -17.34 30.96 -11.58
N TYR A 493 -16.69 30.04 -12.31
CA TYR A 493 -15.86 29.00 -11.72
C TYR A 493 -14.68 29.61 -10.96
N THR A 494 -14.51 29.21 -9.70
CA THR A 494 -13.31 29.47 -8.90
C THR A 494 -12.82 28.17 -8.28
N THR A 495 -11.55 28.14 -7.85
CA THR A 495 -10.97 26.92 -7.23
C THR A 495 -11.59 26.66 -5.84
N GLU A 496 -12.01 27.73 -5.15
CA GLU A 496 -12.63 27.66 -3.83
C GLU A 496 -14.13 27.35 -3.91
N SER A 497 -14.79 27.81 -4.99
CA SER A 497 -16.20 27.56 -5.25
C SER A 497 -16.35 26.98 -6.66
N PRO A 498 -16.22 25.67 -6.81
CA PRO A 498 -16.37 25.00 -8.11
C PRO A 498 -17.82 25.12 -8.60
N LEU A 499 -17.97 25.41 -9.89
CA LEU A 499 -19.28 25.53 -10.50
C LEU A 499 -19.84 24.14 -10.83
N VAL A 500 -20.51 23.53 -9.87
CA VAL A 500 -21.11 22.21 -9.91
C VAL A 500 -22.56 22.25 -9.40
N THR A 501 -23.33 21.20 -9.66
CA THR A 501 -24.65 21.06 -9.04
C THR A 501 -24.54 20.52 -7.61
N SER A 502 -25.57 20.72 -6.78
CA SER A 502 -25.63 20.23 -5.40
C SER A 502 -25.41 18.71 -5.29
N VAL A 503 -25.76 17.95 -6.32
CA VAL A 503 -25.60 16.48 -6.37
C VAL A 503 -24.18 16.01 -6.09
N VAL A 504 -23.17 16.76 -6.55
CA VAL A 504 -21.76 16.35 -6.36
C VAL A 504 -21.38 16.37 -4.89
N GLU A 505 -21.75 17.45 -4.19
CA GLU A 505 -21.43 17.61 -2.77
C GLU A 505 -22.17 16.58 -1.92
N ASP A 506 -23.49 16.42 -2.17
CA ASP A 506 -24.33 15.46 -1.45
C ASP A 506 -23.84 14.02 -1.60
N VAL A 507 -23.58 13.59 -2.83
CA VAL A 507 -23.14 12.22 -3.10
C VAL A 507 -21.75 11.94 -2.51
N MET A 508 -20.82 12.87 -2.65
CA MET A 508 -19.46 12.71 -2.11
C MET A 508 -19.45 12.76 -0.58
N TYR A 509 -20.29 13.59 0.03
CA TYR A 509 -20.46 13.63 1.48
C TYR A 509 -20.94 12.30 2.06
N ILE A 510 -22.02 11.73 1.49
CA ILE A 510 -22.54 10.42 1.93
C ILE A 510 -21.56 9.29 1.65
N MET A 511 -20.86 9.33 0.50
CA MET A 511 -19.81 8.37 0.19
C MET A 511 -18.72 8.38 1.26
N ASN A 512 -18.25 9.56 1.68
CA ASN A 512 -17.25 9.69 2.72
C ASN A 512 -17.70 9.07 4.05
N ILE A 513 -18.93 9.34 4.48
CA ILE A 513 -19.50 8.78 5.72
C ILE A 513 -19.53 7.25 5.66
N ILE A 514 -20.03 6.69 4.56
CA ILE A 514 -20.15 5.23 4.41
C ILE A 514 -18.77 4.56 4.31
N LEU A 515 -17.81 5.18 3.61
CA LEU A 515 -16.44 4.68 3.54
C LEU A 515 -15.78 4.63 4.93
N GLN A 516 -15.90 5.70 5.71
CA GLN A 516 -15.37 5.75 7.07
C GLN A 516 -16.03 4.68 7.96
N GLN A 517 -17.37 4.61 7.95
CA GLN A 517 -18.10 3.59 8.71
C GLN A 517 -17.73 2.16 8.29
N SER A 518 -17.46 1.92 7.01
CA SER A 518 -17.04 0.62 6.49
C SER A 518 -15.64 0.22 6.97
N LEU A 519 -14.71 1.16 6.95
CA LEU A 519 -13.33 0.92 7.41
C LEU A 519 -13.27 0.70 8.92
N ASP A 520 -14.09 1.44 9.67
CA ASP A 520 -14.22 1.28 11.11
C ASP A 520 -14.70 -0.11 11.54
N THR A 521 -15.33 -0.87 10.66
CA THR A 521 -15.74 -2.26 10.96
C THR A 521 -14.54 -3.20 11.14
N GLY A 522 -13.40 -2.88 10.54
CA GLY A 522 -12.18 -3.69 10.62
C GLY A 522 -12.31 -5.09 10.00
N ASP A 523 -13.25 -5.31 9.09
CA ASP A 523 -13.46 -6.57 8.37
C ASP A 523 -13.24 -6.36 6.87
N LEU A 524 -12.15 -6.93 6.34
CA LEU A 524 -11.75 -6.76 4.95
C LEU A 524 -12.80 -7.27 3.95
N VAL A 525 -13.51 -8.37 4.29
CA VAL A 525 -14.53 -8.94 3.40
C VAL A 525 -15.71 -7.99 3.28
N LEU A 526 -16.17 -7.47 4.41
CA LEU A 526 -17.27 -6.50 4.46
C LEU A 526 -16.89 -5.20 3.74
N ILE A 527 -15.68 -4.69 3.98
CA ILE A 527 -15.14 -3.50 3.31
C ILE A 527 -15.15 -3.71 1.79
N LYS A 528 -14.62 -4.84 1.31
CA LYS A 528 -14.59 -5.17 -0.12
C LYS A 528 -15.98 -5.18 -0.75
N ASN A 529 -16.98 -5.77 -0.08
CA ASN A 529 -18.35 -5.85 -0.59
C ASN A 529 -18.99 -4.46 -0.69
N ILE A 530 -18.82 -3.63 0.35
CA ILE A 530 -19.33 -2.26 0.37
C ILE A 530 -18.66 -1.40 -0.70
N LEU A 531 -17.33 -1.48 -0.85
CA LEU A 531 -16.59 -0.78 -1.89
C LEU A 531 -17.07 -1.15 -3.30
N ASN A 532 -17.32 -2.45 -3.55
CA ASN A 532 -17.88 -2.90 -4.83
C ASN A 532 -19.31 -2.36 -5.06
N SER A 533 -20.12 -2.27 -4.02
CA SER A 533 -21.46 -1.69 -4.09
C SER A 533 -21.41 -0.19 -4.35
N ILE A 534 -20.52 0.55 -3.68
CA ILE A 534 -20.28 1.98 -3.92
C ILE A 534 -19.80 2.20 -5.36
N ARG A 535 -18.83 1.42 -5.83
CA ARG A 535 -18.33 1.48 -7.22
C ARG A 535 -19.48 1.35 -8.21
N ARG A 536 -20.30 0.31 -8.06
CA ARG A 536 -21.43 0.06 -8.95
C ARG A 536 -22.42 1.22 -8.95
N ILE A 537 -22.76 1.78 -7.80
CA ILE A 537 -23.71 2.90 -7.70
C ILE A 537 -23.10 4.17 -8.32
N LEU A 538 -21.84 4.46 -8.07
CA LEU A 538 -21.18 5.62 -8.69
C LEU A 538 -21.11 5.50 -10.21
N GLU A 539 -20.70 4.34 -10.73
CA GLU A 539 -20.54 4.12 -12.17
C GLU A 539 -21.87 4.00 -12.91
N SER A 540 -22.87 3.30 -12.35
CA SER A 540 -24.17 3.07 -13.01
C SER A 540 -25.17 4.18 -12.76
N ASP A 541 -25.34 4.58 -11.50
CA ASP A 541 -26.44 5.49 -11.14
C ASP A 541 -25.99 6.95 -11.25
N PHE A 542 -24.86 7.34 -10.64
CA PHE A 542 -24.36 8.72 -10.70
C PHE A 542 -23.82 9.08 -12.10
N VAL A 543 -22.83 8.36 -12.62
CA VAL A 543 -22.25 8.64 -13.94
C VAL A 543 -23.28 8.41 -15.03
N GLY A 544 -24.12 7.37 -14.90
CA GLY A 544 -25.24 7.14 -15.81
C GLY A 544 -26.27 8.28 -15.81
N ALA A 545 -26.57 8.90 -14.67
CA ALA A 545 -27.40 10.08 -14.60
C ALA A 545 -26.73 11.29 -15.28
N MET A 546 -25.44 11.52 -15.00
CA MET A 546 -24.69 12.59 -15.67
C MET A 546 -24.64 12.40 -17.19
N GLN A 547 -24.48 11.16 -17.66
CA GLN A 547 -24.50 10.85 -19.09
C GLN A 547 -25.84 11.21 -19.75
N ARG A 548 -26.96 10.96 -19.05
CA ARG A 548 -28.30 11.36 -19.55
C ARG A 548 -28.46 12.87 -19.59
N LYS A 549 -28.11 13.55 -18.50
CA LYS A 549 -28.16 15.03 -18.42
C LYS A 549 -27.31 15.67 -19.51
N LEU A 550 -26.09 15.16 -19.74
CA LEU A 550 -25.22 15.62 -20.82
C LEU A 550 -25.83 15.37 -22.22
N ARG A 551 -26.59 14.30 -22.40
CA ARG A 551 -27.29 14.06 -23.67
C ARG A 551 -28.48 15.02 -23.87
N ASP A 552 -29.26 15.27 -22.84
CA ASP A 552 -30.43 16.12 -22.89
C ASP A 552 -30.07 17.60 -23.08
N GLU A 553 -28.97 18.02 -22.47
CA GLU A 553 -28.43 19.38 -22.57
C GLU A 553 -27.38 19.52 -23.70
N ALA A 554 -27.16 18.48 -24.51
CA ALA A 554 -26.17 18.53 -25.59
C ALA A 554 -26.48 19.70 -26.57
N PRO A 555 -25.49 20.55 -26.86
CA PRO A 555 -25.67 21.66 -27.78
C PRO A 555 -26.02 21.14 -29.18
N ARG A 556 -26.96 21.80 -29.85
CA ARG A 556 -27.31 21.50 -31.24
C ARG A 556 -26.28 22.09 -32.18
N ALA A 557 -26.06 21.45 -33.36
CA ALA A 557 -25.19 22.00 -34.37
C ALA A 557 -25.65 23.41 -34.77
N VAL A 558 -24.75 24.38 -34.70
CA VAL A 558 -25.04 25.74 -35.21
C VAL A 558 -25.17 25.63 -36.73
N SER A 559 -26.39 25.48 -37.21
CA SER A 559 -26.65 25.59 -38.65
C SER A 559 -26.25 26.98 -39.10
N ASN A 560 -25.46 27.07 -40.18
CA ASN A 560 -25.13 28.33 -40.81
C ASN A 560 -26.42 29.05 -41.22
N ILE A 561 -26.89 30.02 -40.44
CA ILE A 561 -27.80 31.04 -40.90
C ILE A 561 -26.95 32.06 -41.66
N SER A 562 -26.51 31.64 -42.84
CA SER A 562 -25.99 32.54 -43.84
C SER A 562 -27.04 32.68 -44.92
N ASN A 563 -27.63 33.88 -44.99
CA ASN A 563 -28.35 34.42 -46.14
C ASN A 563 -29.35 33.52 -46.87
N SER A 564 -30.61 33.59 -46.47
CA SER A 564 -31.69 33.51 -47.47
C SER A 564 -32.63 34.71 -47.34
N ASN A 565 -32.17 35.86 -47.79
CA ASN A 565 -33.04 36.84 -48.37
C ASN A 565 -33.30 36.33 -49.76
N SER A 566 -34.30 35.51 -49.94
CA SER A 566 -35.03 35.40 -51.25
C SER A 566 -36.43 34.94 -50.93
N ALA A 567 -37.28 35.86 -51.17
CA ALA A 567 -38.74 35.72 -51.23
C ALA A 567 -39.17 34.56 -52.11
N SER A 568 -40.08 33.71 -51.62
CA SER A 568 -41.19 33.30 -52.47
C SER A 568 -42.28 32.69 -51.59
N SER A 569 -43.43 33.28 -51.75
CA SER A 569 -44.77 33.03 -51.31
C SER A 569 -45.27 31.60 -51.57
N SER A 570 -45.96 31.01 -50.57
CA SER A 570 -47.31 30.41 -50.71
C SER A 570 -47.59 29.59 -49.44
N GLY A 571 -48.39 29.96 -48.58
CA GLY A 571 -49.87 29.82 -48.54
C GLY A 571 -50.19 28.49 -47.78
N ILE A 572 -50.64 28.56 -46.53
CA ILE A 572 -51.99 28.09 -46.14
C ILE A 572 -52.17 28.34 -44.65
N VAL A 573 -53.28 28.91 -44.36
CA VAL A 573 -53.92 29.46 -43.20
C VAL A 573 -54.32 28.34 -42.23
N SER A 574 -54.06 28.51 -40.91
CA SER A 574 -55.06 28.15 -39.94
C SER A 574 -54.88 29.02 -38.67
N ARG A 575 -55.91 29.80 -38.45
CA ARG A 575 -56.16 30.68 -37.33
C ARG A 575 -56.49 29.88 -36.10
N LEU A 576 -55.96 30.24 -34.95
CA LEU A 576 -56.79 30.47 -33.79
C LEU A 576 -56.17 31.53 -32.89
N SER A 577 -56.94 32.51 -32.58
CA SER A 577 -56.70 33.75 -31.87
C SER A 577 -56.81 33.60 -30.36
N THR A 578 -55.92 34.27 -29.62
CA THR A 578 -56.30 35.03 -28.41
C THR A 578 -55.33 36.20 -28.19
N PRO A 579 -55.77 37.28 -27.53
CA PRO A 579 -55.24 38.62 -27.79
C PRO A 579 -54.15 39.09 -26.82
N PRO A 580 -53.55 40.26 -27.11
CA PRO A 580 -52.29 40.64 -26.46
C PRO A 580 -52.51 41.46 -25.17
N LEU A 581 -51.68 41.28 -24.19
CA LEU A 581 -51.51 42.23 -23.08
C LEU A 581 -50.15 42.93 -23.22
N ILE A 582 -50.30 44.19 -23.43
CA ILE A 582 -49.55 45.41 -23.26
C ILE A 582 -48.19 45.33 -22.54
N GLY A 583 -47.16 45.70 -23.25
CA GLY A 583 -46.20 46.72 -22.83
C GLY A 583 -45.21 46.45 -21.70
N ALA A 584 -43.96 46.11 -22.07
CA ALA A 584 -42.82 46.62 -21.39
C ALA A 584 -41.69 46.82 -22.43
N ASN A 585 -41.45 48.10 -22.73
CA ASN A 585 -40.27 48.56 -23.44
C ASN A 585 -39.00 48.22 -22.62
N VAL A 586 -38.32 47.16 -22.92
CA VAL A 586 -36.96 46.94 -22.41
C VAL A 586 -35.99 47.51 -23.42
N LYS A 587 -35.40 48.63 -23.05
CA LYS A 587 -34.23 49.25 -23.70
C LYS A 587 -33.20 48.18 -23.91
N ARG A 588 -32.81 47.96 -25.19
CA ARG A 588 -31.53 47.23 -25.52
C ARG A 588 -30.40 47.97 -24.91
N GLY A 589 -29.98 47.58 -23.72
CA GLY A 589 -28.69 47.94 -23.16
C GLY A 589 -27.57 47.21 -23.91
N ALA A 590 -26.71 47.94 -24.54
CA ALA A 590 -25.47 47.45 -25.09
C ALA A 590 -24.60 46.81 -23.97
N GLY A 591 -24.16 45.58 -24.14
CA GLY A 591 -23.13 45.02 -23.26
C GLY A 591 -23.47 43.68 -22.65
N GLY A 592 -23.70 42.64 -23.45
CA GLY A 592 -23.65 41.26 -22.99
C GLY A 592 -23.20 40.35 -24.15
N HIS A 593 -21.93 40.10 -24.25
CA HIS A 593 -21.44 39.09 -25.20
C HIS A 593 -21.88 37.74 -24.65
N GLY A 594 -22.99 37.21 -25.16
CA GLY A 594 -23.47 35.88 -24.86
C GLY A 594 -22.42 34.82 -25.15
N LEU A 595 -22.48 33.71 -24.43
CA LEU A 595 -21.57 32.57 -24.56
C LEU A 595 -21.51 32.16 -26.03
N ALA A 596 -20.39 32.38 -26.69
CA ALA A 596 -20.15 32.00 -28.08
C ALA A 596 -21.19 32.59 -29.10
N GLY A 597 -21.90 33.71 -28.82
CA GLY A 597 -22.88 34.30 -29.73
C GLY A 597 -24.09 33.41 -30.07
N LEU A 598 -24.50 32.55 -29.14
CA LEU A 598 -25.68 31.69 -29.20
C LEU A 598 -26.95 32.46 -28.80
N SER A 599 -28.13 31.95 -29.14
CA SER A 599 -29.40 32.45 -28.61
C SER A 599 -29.46 32.22 -27.10
N GLY A 600 -30.17 33.06 -26.35
CA GLY A 600 -30.22 32.96 -24.88
C GLY A 600 -30.61 31.59 -24.37
N ALA A 601 -31.51 30.85 -25.07
CA ALA A 601 -31.90 29.49 -24.68
C ALA A 601 -30.76 28.45 -24.92
N ASP A 602 -30.03 28.56 -26.04
CA ASP A 602 -28.93 27.67 -26.36
C ASP A 602 -27.70 27.98 -25.50
N GLU A 603 -27.56 29.26 -25.08
CA GLU A 603 -26.52 29.66 -24.14
C GLU A 603 -26.71 29.02 -22.76
N ILE A 604 -27.94 29.02 -22.23
CA ILE A 604 -28.31 28.38 -20.96
C ILE A 604 -28.02 26.87 -21.03
N LYS A 605 -28.43 26.19 -22.10
CA LYS A 605 -28.17 24.77 -22.30
C LYS A 605 -26.68 24.45 -22.39
N LEU A 606 -25.92 25.23 -23.13
CA LEU A 606 -24.47 25.04 -23.21
C LEU A 606 -23.80 25.24 -21.84
N ARG A 607 -24.29 26.19 -21.06
CA ARG A 607 -23.82 26.43 -19.68
C ARG A 607 -24.14 25.23 -18.79
N SER A 608 -25.38 24.73 -18.76
CA SER A 608 -25.78 23.53 -18.02
C SER A 608 -24.93 22.33 -18.45
N PHE A 609 -24.71 22.13 -19.73
CA PHE A 609 -23.86 21.09 -20.25
C PHE A 609 -22.42 21.16 -19.73
N MET A 610 -21.83 22.38 -19.66
CA MET A 610 -20.49 22.56 -19.09
C MET A 610 -20.44 22.31 -17.59
N ILE A 611 -21.50 22.65 -16.86
CA ILE A 611 -21.63 22.37 -15.41
C ILE A 611 -21.66 20.87 -15.18
N TYR A 612 -22.39 20.08 -15.98
CA TYR A 612 -22.38 18.61 -15.87
C TYR A 612 -21.01 18.01 -16.22
N ILE A 613 -20.23 18.62 -17.11
CA ILE A 613 -18.83 18.22 -17.32
C ILE A 613 -17.98 18.53 -16.09
N ASN A 614 -18.21 19.70 -15.45
CA ASN A 614 -17.53 20.03 -14.19
C ASN A 614 -17.86 19.05 -13.07
N ASN A 615 -19.14 18.62 -12.98
CA ASN A 615 -19.57 17.61 -12.00
C ASN A 615 -18.72 16.35 -12.09
N LEU A 616 -18.42 15.87 -13.29
CA LEU A 616 -17.57 14.68 -13.47
C LEU A 616 -16.14 14.91 -13.00
N GLN A 617 -15.56 16.07 -13.34
CA GLN A 617 -14.22 16.40 -12.89
C GLN A 617 -14.12 16.56 -11.37
N VAL A 618 -15.01 17.37 -10.80
CA VAL A 618 -14.98 17.69 -9.36
C VAL A 618 -15.34 16.48 -8.51
N ALA A 619 -16.30 15.65 -8.95
CA ALA A 619 -16.62 14.40 -8.27
C ALA A 619 -15.41 13.43 -8.24
N SER A 620 -14.71 13.32 -9.37
CA SER A 620 -13.48 12.52 -9.46
C SER A 620 -12.39 13.03 -8.51
N GLU A 621 -12.16 14.34 -8.47
CA GLU A 621 -11.17 14.98 -7.58
C GLU A 621 -11.56 14.86 -6.10
N TYR A 622 -12.86 14.96 -5.77
CA TYR A 622 -13.36 14.77 -4.40
C TYR A 622 -13.21 13.32 -3.95
N SER A 623 -13.55 12.37 -4.81
CA SER A 623 -13.35 10.93 -4.54
C SER A 623 -11.87 10.62 -4.24
N GLU A 624 -10.95 11.12 -5.04
CA GLU A 624 -9.52 10.95 -4.82
C GLU A 624 -9.06 11.57 -3.49
N ARG A 625 -9.56 12.76 -3.17
CA ARG A 625 -9.24 13.49 -1.95
C ARG A 625 -9.77 12.77 -0.70
N ILE A 626 -11.01 12.27 -0.77
CA ILE A 626 -11.63 11.48 0.30
C ILE A 626 -10.80 10.23 0.57
N ILE A 627 -10.46 9.46 -0.47
CA ILE A 627 -9.71 8.20 -0.33
C ILE A 627 -8.30 8.44 0.23
N LYS A 628 -7.61 9.49 -0.21
CA LYS A 628 -6.30 9.86 0.34
C LYS A 628 -6.33 10.35 1.79
N GLY A 629 -7.46 10.90 2.23
CA GLY A 629 -7.64 11.41 3.59
C GLY A 629 -8.05 10.36 4.62
N ILE A 630 -8.32 9.13 4.21
CA ILE A 630 -8.80 8.06 5.09
C ILE A 630 -7.63 7.33 5.76
N ASP A 631 -7.69 7.20 7.09
CA ASP A 631 -6.79 6.37 7.87
C ASP A 631 -7.30 4.92 7.94
N TYR A 632 -6.77 4.05 7.09
CA TYR A 632 -7.09 2.62 7.04
C TYR A 632 -6.13 1.77 7.90
N GLU A 633 -4.94 2.27 8.24
CA GLU A 633 -3.93 1.51 8.98
C GLU A 633 -4.35 1.30 10.44
N SER A 634 -4.97 2.31 11.05
CA SER A 634 -5.45 2.19 12.43
C SER A 634 -6.64 1.23 12.57
N SER A 635 -7.44 1.08 11.52
CA SER A 635 -8.67 0.26 11.53
C SER A 635 -8.40 -1.23 11.28
N LEU A 636 -7.32 -1.58 10.57
CA LEU A 636 -6.99 -2.94 10.12
C LEU A 636 -5.62 -3.39 10.63
N PRO A 637 -5.50 -3.81 11.90
CA PRO A 637 -4.21 -4.11 12.53
C PRO A 637 -3.70 -5.54 12.27
N PHE A 638 -4.53 -6.42 11.71
CA PHE A 638 -4.19 -7.84 11.55
C PHE A 638 -3.82 -8.20 10.13
N ASP A 639 -2.89 -9.14 9.99
CA ASP A 639 -2.40 -9.67 8.73
C ASP A 639 -2.01 -8.52 7.76
N ASP A 640 -2.03 -8.79 6.46
CA ASP A 640 -1.79 -7.77 5.43
C ASP A 640 -3.08 -7.04 4.99
N ASP A 641 -4.09 -6.98 5.87
CA ASP A 641 -5.41 -6.46 5.50
C ASP A 641 -5.39 -4.95 5.20
N ALA A 642 -4.51 -4.19 5.86
CA ALA A 642 -4.33 -2.76 5.59
C ALA A 642 -3.82 -2.50 4.16
N THR A 643 -2.84 -3.29 3.69
CA THR A 643 -2.31 -3.16 2.32
C THR A 643 -3.36 -3.53 1.27
N LYS A 644 -4.12 -4.60 1.51
CA LYS A 644 -5.22 -5.02 0.63
C LYS A 644 -6.37 -3.99 0.62
N ALA A 645 -6.70 -3.38 1.76
CA ALA A 645 -7.71 -2.32 1.84
C ALA A 645 -7.27 -1.09 1.04
N LYS A 646 -5.99 -0.72 1.11
CA LYS A 646 -5.43 0.35 0.29
C LYS A 646 -5.59 0.06 -1.21
N GLU A 647 -5.20 -1.14 -1.65
CA GLU A 647 -5.35 -1.56 -3.05
C GLU A 647 -6.80 -1.48 -3.52
N LEU A 648 -7.76 -1.88 -2.67
CA LEU A 648 -9.19 -1.81 -2.98
C LEU A 648 -9.68 -0.35 -3.08
N LEU A 649 -9.25 0.52 -2.18
CA LEU A 649 -9.58 1.96 -2.19
C LEU A 649 -8.97 2.65 -3.42
N ASP A 650 -7.70 2.39 -3.71
CA ASP A 650 -7.03 2.91 -4.90
C ASP A 650 -7.71 2.41 -6.20
N SER A 651 -8.10 1.15 -6.24
CA SER A 651 -8.86 0.57 -7.35
C SER A 651 -10.23 1.25 -7.55
N LEU A 652 -10.95 1.57 -6.45
CA LEU A 652 -12.20 2.32 -6.52
C LEU A 652 -11.97 3.72 -7.12
N SER A 653 -10.97 4.44 -6.61
CA SER A 653 -10.62 5.77 -7.11
C SER A 653 -10.27 5.75 -8.60
N HIS A 654 -9.38 4.85 -9.01
CA HIS A 654 -8.94 4.75 -10.39
C HIS A 654 -10.07 4.36 -11.35
N SER A 655 -10.94 3.40 -10.97
CA SER A 655 -12.05 2.99 -11.84
C SER A 655 -13.07 4.11 -12.01
N PHE A 656 -13.43 4.79 -10.93
CA PHE A 656 -14.36 5.91 -10.98
C PHE A 656 -13.79 7.09 -11.77
N GLN A 657 -12.52 7.43 -11.53
CA GLN A 657 -11.81 8.47 -12.27
C GLN A 657 -11.75 8.16 -13.78
N ALA A 658 -11.40 6.92 -14.14
CA ALA A 658 -11.35 6.50 -15.54
C ALA A 658 -12.71 6.64 -16.22
N ARG A 659 -13.79 6.26 -15.52
CA ARG A 659 -15.14 6.36 -16.05
C ARG A 659 -15.62 7.82 -16.20
N CYS A 660 -15.31 8.68 -15.23
CA CYS A 660 -15.55 10.11 -15.33
C CYS A 660 -14.76 10.77 -16.47
N ASP A 661 -13.48 10.43 -16.60
CA ASP A 661 -12.61 10.97 -17.65
C ASP A 661 -13.04 10.52 -19.05
N GLU A 662 -13.52 9.28 -19.22
CA GLU A 662 -14.09 8.77 -20.47
C GLU A 662 -15.31 9.60 -20.88
N LEU A 663 -16.32 9.69 -20.01
CA LEU A 663 -17.54 10.44 -20.28
C LEU A 663 -17.27 11.94 -20.50
N MET A 664 -16.36 12.52 -19.73
CA MET A 664 -15.92 13.91 -19.90
C MET A 664 -15.28 14.14 -21.27
N ASN A 665 -14.39 13.24 -21.72
CA ASN A 665 -13.71 13.36 -23.01
C ASN A 665 -14.72 13.27 -24.17
N ASP A 666 -15.67 12.33 -24.11
CA ASP A 666 -16.72 12.19 -25.10
C ASP A 666 -17.60 13.44 -25.17
N SER A 667 -18.01 13.96 -24.00
CA SER A 667 -18.82 15.17 -23.90
C SER A 667 -18.09 16.41 -24.40
N LEU A 668 -16.80 16.54 -24.10
CA LEU A 668 -15.95 17.62 -24.63
C LEU A 668 -15.84 17.57 -26.14
N GLN A 669 -15.74 16.38 -26.75
CA GLN A 669 -15.72 16.22 -28.18
C GLN A 669 -17.07 16.64 -28.82
N VAL A 670 -18.20 16.31 -28.17
CA VAL A 670 -19.53 16.75 -28.62
C VAL A 670 -19.63 18.27 -28.59
N ALA A 671 -19.30 18.92 -27.47
CA ALA A 671 -19.31 20.38 -27.36
C ALA A 671 -18.38 21.02 -28.40
N PHE A 672 -17.21 20.50 -28.58
CA PHE A 672 -16.22 20.99 -29.53
C PHE A 672 -16.73 20.88 -30.98
N LYS A 673 -17.23 19.72 -31.40
CA LYS A 673 -17.72 19.48 -32.74
C LYS A 673 -18.93 20.36 -33.07
N GLN A 674 -19.85 20.51 -32.15
CA GLN A 674 -21.13 21.17 -32.34
C GLN A 674 -21.04 22.72 -32.28
N VAL A 675 -20.24 23.24 -31.34
CA VAL A 675 -20.22 24.67 -31.03
C VAL A 675 -18.99 25.38 -31.63
N VAL A 676 -17.80 24.78 -31.50
CA VAL A 676 -16.54 25.52 -31.71
C VAL A 676 -15.89 25.22 -33.03
N SER A 677 -15.98 23.97 -33.53
CA SER A 677 -15.21 23.55 -34.69
C SER A 677 -15.48 24.36 -35.96
N THR A 678 -16.75 24.66 -36.23
CA THR A 678 -17.16 25.48 -37.39
C THR A 678 -16.70 26.93 -37.23
N ARG A 679 -16.75 27.46 -36.01
CA ARG A 679 -16.31 28.84 -35.72
C ARG A 679 -14.81 29.02 -35.88
N ILE A 680 -13.99 28.07 -35.39
CA ILE A 680 -12.54 28.10 -35.56
C ILE A 680 -12.19 28.06 -37.05
N ARG A 681 -12.90 27.24 -37.85
CA ARG A 681 -12.67 27.21 -39.32
C ARG A 681 -13.03 28.53 -39.97
N ASN A 682 -14.19 29.10 -39.66
CA ASN A 682 -14.63 30.39 -40.19
C ASN A 682 -13.69 31.50 -39.74
N LEU A 683 -13.27 31.53 -38.48
CA LEU A 683 -12.29 32.46 -37.94
C LEU A 683 -10.97 32.41 -38.74
N THR A 684 -10.41 31.21 -38.94
CA THR A 684 -9.17 31.04 -39.73
C THR A 684 -9.35 31.52 -41.18
N LEU A 685 -10.53 31.28 -41.77
CA LEU A 685 -10.80 31.73 -43.13
C LEU A 685 -10.99 33.24 -43.20
N SER A 686 -11.69 33.86 -42.23
CA SER A 686 -11.95 35.32 -42.25
C SER A 686 -10.68 36.12 -42.07
N ILE A 687 -9.79 35.75 -41.19
CA ILE A 687 -8.56 36.47 -40.83
C ILE A 687 -7.61 36.57 -42.04
N PHE A 688 -7.48 35.46 -42.78
CA PHE A 688 -6.53 35.41 -43.92
C PHE A 688 -7.21 35.65 -45.29
N LYS A 689 -8.49 36.05 -45.34
CA LYS A 689 -9.22 36.21 -46.61
C LYS A 689 -8.70 37.34 -47.49
N ASN A 690 -8.33 38.47 -46.87
CA ASN A 690 -7.92 39.67 -47.57
C ASN A 690 -6.42 39.99 -47.36
N VAL A 691 -5.62 39.05 -46.90
CA VAL A 691 -4.20 39.24 -46.65
C VAL A 691 -3.39 38.78 -47.85
N ASP A 692 -2.62 39.72 -48.44
CA ASP A 692 -1.65 39.41 -49.49
C ASP A 692 -0.26 39.32 -48.86
N PHE A 693 0.42 38.21 -49.11
CA PHE A 693 1.81 37.97 -48.66
C PHE A 693 2.85 38.29 -49.77
N MET A 694 2.43 38.96 -50.84
CA MET A 694 3.32 39.61 -51.84
C MET A 694 3.59 41.04 -51.42
N VAL A 695 4.39 41.20 -50.35
CA VAL A 695 4.63 42.48 -49.70
C VAL A 695 5.70 43.29 -50.43
N SER A 696 5.38 44.55 -50.82
CA SER A 696 6.37 45.50 -51.33
C SER A 696 6.81 46.49 -50.21
N PRO A 697 8.05 46.97 -50.23
CA PRO A 697 8.52 47.90 -49.18
C PRO A 697 7.63 49.15 -48.98
N LYS A 698 6.95 49.61 -50.02
CA LYS A 698 6.02 50.76 -49.99
C LYS A 698 4.65 50.44 -49.40
N SER A 699 4.24 49.17 -49.40
CA SER A 699 2.95 48.78 -48.84
C SER A 699 2.94 48.60 -47.31
N GLN A 700 4.11 48.43 -46.69
CA GLN A 700 4.20 48.38 -45.22
C GLN A 700 3.89 49.72 -44.57
N GLU A 701 4.42 50.86 -45.10
CA GLU A 701 4.15 52.17 -44.53
C GLU A 701 2.68 52.61 -44.65
N THR A 702 1.99 52.17 -45.74
CA THR A 702 0.56 52.52 -45.96
C THR A 702 -0.37 51.64 -45.12
N ALA A 703 0.00 50.40 -44.75
CA ALA A 703 -0.81 49.54 -43.93
C ALA A 703 -0.85 49.98 -42.47
N GLU A 704 0.24 50.48 -41.92
CA GLU A 704 0.29 51.08 -40.55
C GLU A 704 -0.53 52.38 -40.50
N PHE A 705 -0.66 53.13 -41.60
CA PHE A 705 -1.41 54.41 -41.63
C PHE A 705 -2.93 54.19 -41.77
N ASN A 706 -3.40 53.08 -42.30
CA ASN A 706 -4.83 52.86 -42.60
C ASN A 706 -5.60 52.19 -41.44
N GLY A 707 -4.98 51.92 -40.25
CA GLY A 707 -5.67 51.42 -39.06
C GLY A 707 -6.34 50.03 -39.24
N THR A 708 -5.93 49.27 -40.26
CA THR A 708 -6.44 47.88 -40.45
C THR A 708 -5.74 46.98 -39.43
N LEU A 709 -6.55 46.38 -38.52
CA LEU A 709 -6.10 45.43 -37.53
C LEU A 709 -5.29 44.29 -38.20
N GLN A 710 -4.11 44.00 -37.66
CA GLN A 710 -3.32 42.87 -38.13
C GLN A 710 -4.06 41.54 -37.97
N PRO A 711 -3.84 40.52 -38.78
CA PRO A 711 -4.51 39.26 -38.70
C PRO A 711 -4.44 38.61 -37.32
N SER A 712 -3.29 38.68 -36.62
CA SER A 712 -3.10 38.18 -35.27
C SER A 712 -3.91 38.98 -34.23
N GLU A 713 -4.09 40.28 -34.41
CA GLU A 713 -4.87 41.13 -33.48
C GLU A 713 -6.36 40.84 -33.63
N GLN A 714 -6.84 40.71 -34.88
CA GLN A 714 -8.22 40.28 -35.12
C GLN A 714 -8.46 38.91 -34.58
N PHE A 715 -7.53 37.94 -34.78
CA PHE A 715 -7.61 36.63 -34.18
C PHE A 715 -7.72 36.70 -32.66
N ASN A 716 -6.90 37.48 -32.00
CA ASN A 716 -6.89 37.60 -30.55
C ASN A 716 -8.25 38.05 -30.00
N VAL A 717 -8.86 39.07 -30.58
CA VAL A 717 -10.17 39.57 -30.17
C VAL A 717 -11.27 38.51 -30.36
N GLU A 718 -11.32 37.91 -31.54
CA GLU A 718 -12.35 36.90 -31.88
C GLU A 718 -12.12 35.60 -31.06
N TRP A 719 -10.87 35.18 -30.83
CA TRP A 719 -10.52 34.06 -30.00
C TRP A 719 -10.91 34.28 -28.53
N ASP A 720 -10.59 35.45 -27.97
CA ASP A 720 -10.97 35.78 -26.59
C ASP A 720 -12.48 35.81 -26.43
N THR A 721 -13.20 36.37 -27.38
CA THR A 721 -14.66 36.40 -27.43
C THR A 721 -15.24 34.99 -27.50
N LEU A 722 -14.67 34.12 -28.35
CA LEU A 722 -15.09 32.73 -28.46
C LEU A 722 -14.84 31.91 -27.19
N MET A 723 -13.69 32.12 -26.53
CA MET A 723 -13.26 31.30 -25.39
C MET A 723 -13.69 31.86 -24.02
N ALA A 724 -14.03 33.13 -23.94
CA ALA A 724 -14.38 33.80 -22.67
C ALA A 724 -15.47 33.10 -21.87
N GLY A 725 -16.50 32.59 -22.53
CA GLY A 725 -17.58 31.86 -21.87
C GLY A 725 -17.14 30.51 -21.29
N PHE A 726 -16.31 29.78 -22.04
CA PHE A 726 -15.78 28.51 -21.61
C PHE A 726 -14.81 28.66 -20.44
N THR A 727 -13.96 29.68 -20.45
CA THR A 727 -12.99 29.96 -19.38
C THR A 727 -13.67 30.28 -18.07
N LYS A 728 -14.83 30.96 -18.09
CA LYS A 728 -15.57 31.38 -16.89
C LYS A 728 -16.36 30.22 -16.25
N VAL A 729 -16.71 29.21 -17.01
CA VAL A 729 -17.62 28.14 -16.56
C VAL A 729 -16.91 26.82 -16.35
N MET A 730 -15.95 26.46 -17.20
CA MET A 730 -15.33 25.12 -17.18
C MET A 730 -14.27 24.99 -16.11
N ALA A 731 -14.24 23.82 -15.48
CA ALA A 731 -13.17 23.41 -14.58
C ALA A 731 -11.80 23.29 -15.29
N PRO A 732 -10.68 23.55 -14.62
CA PRO A 732 -9.35 23.71 -15.27
C PRO A 732 -8.88 22.50 -16.08
N LYS A 733 -9.13 21.28 -15.63
CA LYS A 733 -8.74 20.04 -16.32
C LYS A 733 -9.59 19.83 -17.57
N ALA A 734 -10.90 20.05 -17.47
CA ALA A 734 -11.84 20.00 -18.58
C ALA A 734 -11.51 21.07 -19.62
N TYR A 735 -11.26 22.31 -19.19
CA TYR A 735 -10.86 23.40 -20.09
C TYR A 735 -9.52 23.10 -20.78
N SER A 736 -8.54 22.54 -20.06
CA SER A 736 -7.23 22.17 -20.65
C SER A 736 -7.37 21.11 -21.76
N LYS A 737 -8.25 20.10 -21.55
CA LYS A 737 -8.58 19.09 -22.58
C LYS A 737 -9.34 19.73 -23.75
N PHE A 738 -10.30 20.60 -23.48
CA PHE A 738 -11.10 21.30 -24.48
C PHE A 738 -10.22 22.16 -25.40
N ILE A 739 -9.35 23.00 -24.83
CA ILE A 739 -8.45 23.84 -25.61
C ILE A 739 -7.42 23.04 -26.40
N SER A 740 -7.06 21.84 -25.93
CA SER A 740 -6.22 20.91 -26.70
C SER A 740 -6.90 20.44 -27.99
N HIS A 741 -8.20 20.16 -27.96
CA HIS A 741 -8.96 19.86 -29.17
C HIS A 741 -9.04 21.06 -30.12
N ALA A 742 -9.24 22.27 -29.57
CA ALA A 742 -9.24 23.49 -30.33
C ALA A 742 -7.88 23.77 -30.99
N ALA A 743 -6.79 23.57 -30.29
CA ALA A 743 -5.43 23.73 -30.77
C ALA A 743 -5.10 22.75 -31.93
N VAL A 744 -5.53 21.49 -31.80
CA VAL A 744 -5.33 20.49 -32.85
C VAL A 744 -6.09 20.86 -34.13
N LEU A 745 -7.33 21.33 -34.03
CA LEU A 745 -8.10 21.78 -35.21
C LEU A 745 -7.48 23.03 -35.79
N LEU A 746 -7.15 24.01 -34.96
CA LEU A 746 -6.52 25.25 -35.41
C LEU A 746 -5.20 24.98 -36.14
N SER A 747 -4.36 24.09 -35.58
CA SER A 747 -3.11 23.67 -36.21
C SER A 747 -3.36 23.13 -37.63
N LYS A 748 -4.33 22.22 -37.76
CA LYS A 748 -4.70 21.64 -39.07
C LYS A 748 -5.24 22.70 -40.06
N THR A 749 -6.07 23.63 -39.57
CA THR A 749 -6.64 24.68 -40.43
C THR A 749 -5.59 25.69 -40.86
N LEU A 750 -4.66 26.06 -39.98
CA LEU A 750 -3.51 26.89 -40.28
C LEU A 750 -2.56 26.18 -41.27
N GLU A 751 -2.25 24.92 -41.06
CA GLU A 751 -1.45 24.11 -41.99
C GLU A 751 -2.05 24.09 -43.39
N THR A 752 -3.35 23.79 -43.48
CA THR A 752 -4.07 23.82 -44.76
C THR A 752 -4.01 25.21 -45.45
N ARG A 753 -4.13 26.27 -44.64
CA ARG A 753 -4.05 27.63 -45.14
C ARG A 753 -2.65 27.99 -45.66
N VAL A 754 -1.60 27.64 -44.92
CA VAL A 754 -0.21 27.86 -45.33
C VAL A 754 0.10 27.13 -46.61
N TRP A 755 -0.33 25.88 -46.78
CA TRP A 755 -0.19 25.15 -48.05
C TRP A 755 -0.93 25.82 -49.23
N SER A 756 -2.05 26.48 -48.97
CA SER A 756 -2.82 27.19 -50.02
C SER A 756 -2.15 28.48 -50.49
N LEU A 757 -1.10 28.94 -49.80
CA LEU A 757 -0.31 30.14 -50.20
C LEU A 757 0.83 29.79 -51.15
N GLU A 758 0.88 28.59 -51.70
CA GLU A 758 1.88 28.13 -52.65
C GLU A 758 1.99 29.07 -53.86
N GLY A 759 3.17 29.69 -54.03
CA GLY A 759 3.43 30.67 -55.09
C GLY A 759 2.80 32.07 -54.87
N LYS A 760 2.43 32.43 -53.63
CA LYS A 760 1.82 33.72 -53.27
C LYS A 760 2.53 34.41 -52.09
N VAL A 761 3.75 33.99 -51.81
CA VAL A 761 4.55 34.53 -50.71
C VAL A 761 5.91 34.95 -51.23
N ASN A 762 6.30 36.20 -51.00
CA ASN A 762 7.67 36.67 -51.23
C ASN A 762 8.47 36.67 -49.90
N GLU A 763 9.74 37.02 -49.90
CA GLU A 763 10.63 37.02 -48.75
C GLU A 763 10.09 37.86 -47.57
N LEU A 764 9.66 39.06 -47.84
CA LEU A 764 9.05 39.95 -46.82
C LEU A 764 7.71 39.39 -46.31
N GLY A 765 6.94 38.78 -47.20
CA GLY A 765 5.70 38.09 -46.86
C GLY A 765 5.93 36.84 -46.00
N ALA A 766 7.04 36.12 -46.18
CA ALA A 766 7.43 34.99 -45.34
C ALA A 766 7.70 35.42 -43.90
N ILE A 767 8.41 36.52 -43.69
CA ILE A 767 8.68 37.10 -42.35
C ILE A 767 7.37 37.56 -41.69
N GLN A 768 6.48 38.18 -42.48
CA GLN A 768 5.17 38.63 -41.97
C GLN A 768 4.30 37.42 -41.59
N LEU A 769 4.28 36.35 -42.42
CA LEU A 769 3.53 35.12 -42.14
C LEU A 769 4.02 34.43 -40.87
N ASP A 770 5.35 34.34 -40.68
CA ASP A 770 5.93 33.76 -39.49
C ASP A 770 5.51 34.57 -38.23
N ARG A 771 5.62 35.90 -38.29
CA ARG A 771 5.23 36.78 -37.19
C ARG A 771 3.77 36.62 -36.80
N GLU A 772 2.85 36.61 -37.80
CA GLU A 772 1.42 36.51 -37.56
C GLU A 772 1.04 35.14 -36.98
N ILE A 773 1.54 34.04 -37.56
CA ILE A 773 1.23 32.69 -37.05
C ILE A 773 1.90 32.41 -35.71
N SER A 774 3.14 32.88 -35.51
CA SER A 774 3.81 32.75 -34.21
C SER A 774 3.06 33.48 -33.07
N ARG A 775 2.46 34.65 -33.35
CA ARG A 775 1.60 35.38 -32.42
C ARG A 775 0.32 34.61 -32.12
N ILE A 776 -0.34 34.03 -33.15
CA ILE A 776 -1.53 33.19 -32.98
C ILE A 776 -1.21 31.97 -32.14
N ILE A 777 -0.12 31.25 -32.41
CA ILE A 777 0.35 30.11 -31.63
C ILE A 777 0.66 30.53 -30.18
N GLY A 778 1.33 31.67 -30.00
CA GLY A 778 1.62 32.24 -28.66
C GLY A 778 0.36 32.49 -27.87
N LYS A 779 -0.67 33.10 -28.49
CA LYS A 779 -1.97 33.37 -27.85
C LYS A 779 -2.69 32.09 -27.40
N VAL A 780 -2.79 31.11 -28.27
CA VAL A 780 -3.51 29.85 -27.99
C VAL A 780 -2.76 28.99 -26.99
N SER A 781 -1.43 28.93 -27.12
CA SER A 781 -0.61 28.14 -26.17
C SER A 781 -0.53 28.75 -24.78
N ASN A 782 -0.63 30.07 -24.67
CA ASN A 782 -0.59 30.82 -23.39
C ASN A 782 0.49 30.27 -22.43
N GLY A 783 1.72 30.09 -22.92
CA GLY A 783 2.86 29.56 -22.18
C GLY A 783 2.86 28.06 -21.90
N ARG A 784 1.84 27.32 -22.34
CA ARG A 784 1.76 25.85 -22.13
C ARG A 784 2.50 25.10 -23.22
N TYR A 785 3.63 24.48 -22.88
CA TYR A 785 4.47 23.74 -23.83
C TYR A 785 3.71 22.64 -24.58
N LYS A 786 2.90 21.84 -23.87
CA LYS A 786 2.09 20.75 -24.45
C LYS A 786 1.09 21.22 -25.53
N LEU A 787 0.59 22.44 -25.45
CA LEU A 787 -0.26 23.03 -26.50
C LEU A 787 0.58 23.48 -27.67
N ARG A 788 1.76 24.05 -27.46
CA ARG A 788 2.70 24.50 -28.50
C ARG A 788 3.17 23.33 -29.37
N GLU A 789 3.40 22.14 -28.76
CA GLU A 789 3.74 20.93 -29.52
C GLU A 789 2.71 20.57 -30.60
N LYS A 790 1.43 20.90 -30.43
CA LYS A 790 0.38 20.63 -31.41
C LYS A 790 0.56 21.43 -32.72
N PHE A 791 1.32 22.50 -32.66
CA PHE A 791 1.59 23.41 -33.79
C PHE A 791 2.96 23.15 -34.45
N ILE A 792 3.70 22.13 -34.01
CA ILE A 792 5.08 21.89 -34.45
C ILE A 792 5.18 21.77 -35.97
N ARG A 793 4.21 21.11 -36.64
CA ARG A 793 4.19 20.97 -38.08
C ARG A 793 4.05 22.33 -38.79
N VAL A 794 3.10 23.15 -38.36
CA VAL A 794 2.89 24.51 -38.90
C VAL A 794 4.12 25.35 -38.69
N ALA A 795 4.68 25.33 -37.48
CA ALA A 795 5.89 26.07 -37.13
C ALA A 795 7.08 25.69 -38.02
N GLN A 796 7.28 24.37 -38.24
CA GLN A 796 8.34 23.89 -39.12
C GLN A 796 8.12 24.25 -40.60
N ILE A 797 6.87 24.22 -41.09
CA ILE A 797 6.56 24.66 -42.46
C ILE A 797 6.93 26.13 -42.66
N ILE A 798 6.53 26.98 -41.69
CA ILE A 798 6.78 28.42 -41.79
C ILE A 798 8.26 28.71 -41.64
N MET A 799 8.96 28.02 -40.75
CA MET A 799 10.41 28.11 -40.60
C MET A 799 11.12 27.82 -41.95
N ILE A 800 10.72 26.75 -42.65
CA ILE A 800 11.29 26.39 -43.96
C ILE A 800 11.01 27.46 -45.01
N ILE A 801 9.83 28.08 -44.99
CA ILE A 801 9.49 29.18 -45.91
C ILE A 801 10.39 30.39 -45.62
N GLY A 802 10.77 30.68 -44.38
CA GLY A 802 11.62 31.80 -43.98
C GLY A 802 13.12 31.58 -44.12
N LEU A 803 13.62 30.34 -44.08
CA LEU A 803 15.05 30.01 -44.21
C LEU A 803 15.57 30.25 -45.61
N ASP A 804 16.75 30.85 -45.78
CA ASP A 804 17.28 31.23 -47.10
C ASP A 804 18.06 30.11 -47.80
N ASP A 805 18.75 29.18 -47.14
CA ASP A 805 19.43 28.04 -47.79
C ASP A 805 19.57 26.79 -46.93
N ALA A 806 20.03 25.68 -47.58
CA ALA A 806 20.07 24.32 -47.07
C ALA A 806 21.06 24.08 -45.90
N GLU A 807 21.86 25.07 -45.51
CA GLU A 807 22.97 24.86 -44.54
C GLU A 807 22.55 24.85 -43.07
N ASP A 808 21.35 25.32 -42.72
CA ASP A 808 20.87 25.42 -41.34
C ASP A 808 19.98 24.23 -40.88
N GLU A 809 19.97 23.11 -41.62
CA GLU A 809 19.13 21.94 -41.25
C GLU A 809 19.79 21.00 -40.24
N GLU A 810 21.06 21.17 -39.92
CA GLU A 810 21.77 20.31 -38.95
C GLU A 810 21.33 20.62 -37.51
N GLY A 811 20.71 19.63 -36.83
CA GLY A 811 20.31 19.69 -35.42
C GLY A 811 18.81 19.83 -35.17
N ILE A 812 17.97 19.98 -36.17
CA ILE A 812 16.51 20.12 -36.04
C ILE A 812 15.85 18.75 -36.15
N GLN A 813 15.08 18.35 -35.15
CA GLN A 813 14.20 17.16 -35.23
C GLN A 813 12.97 17.47 -36.10
N TRP A 814 13.00 17.04 -37.35
CA TRP A 814 11.93 17.26 -38.30
C TRP A 814 10.77 16.28 -38.08
N VAL A 815 9.55 16.82 -37.93
CA VAL A 815 8.29 16.06 -37.99
C VAL A 815 7.76 15.97 -39.42
N LEU A 816 8.23 16.85 -40.30
CA LEU A 816 7.87 16.90 -41.74
C LEU A 816 8.68 15.88 -42.52
N THR A 817 8.03 15.25 -43.53
CA THR A 817 8.70 14.39 -44.50
C THR A 817 9.59 15.18 -45.44
N ASN A 818 10.56 14.50 -46.10
CA ASN A 818 11.43 15.14 -47.06
C ASN A 818 10.66 15.78 -48.25
N GLU A 819 9.55 15.18 -48.65
CA GLU A 819 8.66 15.71 -49.70
C GLU A 819 7.93 16.97 -49.26
N GLU A 820 7.39 16.95 -48.02
CA GLU A 820 6.74 18.11 -47.43
C GLU A 820 7.73 19.27 -47.24
N ARG A 821 8.97 19.00 -46.84
CA ARG A 821 10.00 20.05 -46.76
C ARG A 821 10.33 20.67 -48.14
N ARG A 822 10.48 19.85 -49.16
CA ARG A 822 10.67 20.35 -50.54
C ARG A 822 9.48 21.20 -50.99
N ARG A 823 8.28 20.74 -50.71
CA ARG A 823 7.06 21.50 -51.08
C ARG A 823 6.98 22.83 -50.30
N ALA A 824 7.34 22.84 -49.02
CA ALA A 824 7.35 24.06 -48.21
C ALA A 824 8.33 25.12 -48.76
N ARG A 825 9.50 24.73 -49.28
CA ARG A 825 10.44 25.63 -49.95
C ARG A 825 9.86 26.25 -51.24
N LEU A 826 9.00 25.51 -51.97
CA LEU A 826 8.36 26.00 -53.19
C LEU A 826 7.16 26.94 -52.93
N ILE A 827 6.82 27.23 -51.67
CA ILE A 827 5.77 28.20 -51.34
C ILE A 827 6.24 29.64 -51.68
N ARG A 828 7.54 29.95 -51.52
CA ARG A 828 8.11 31.25 -51.94
C ARG A 828 8.21 31.35 -53.47
N VAL A 829 7.84 32.51 -53.97
CA VAL A 829 7.84 32.80 -55.40
C VAL A 829 9.28 32.79 -55.93
N GLU A 830 10.25 33.37 -55.20
CA GLU A 830 11.66 33.46 -55.61
C GLU A 830 12.34 32.10 -55.75
N ARG A 831 11.80 31.04 -55.17
CA ARG A 831 12.37 29.67 -55.27
C ARG A 831 11.72 28.82 -56.33
N ARG A 832 10.78 29.34 -57.07
CA ARG A 832 10.13 28.67 -58.21
C ARG A 832 10.80 29.02 -59.52
N ALA A 833 11.53 30.12 -59.56
CA ALA A 833 12.33 30.52 -60.75
C ALA A 833 13.67 29.81 -60.67
#